data_5e717bf4baee3023603b8e2b5dade904
#
_entry.id   5e717bf4baee3023603b8e2b5dade904
#
_cell.length_a   1.000
_cell.length_b   1.000
_cell.length_c   1.000
_cell.angle_alpha   90.00
_cell.angle_beta   90.00
_cell.angle_gamma   90.00
#
_symmetry.space_group_name_H-M   'P 1'
#
loop_
_entity.id
_entity.type
_entity.pdbx_description
1 polymer ?
#
loop_
_entity_poly.entity_id
_entity_poly.type
_entity_poly.pdbx_seq_one_letter_code
_entity_poly.pdbx_strand_id
1 'polypeptide(L)'
;MIDKYYNGVIEQVYNRVGKTERNIVMASYNNDFSIENLEMIKRYQENDDSVFFTWHEFGYRELTGAYEPFLDTICDMFRKYRDGDFDTFLTECGVYELHREVFRSYYENGICEREEGVLLNEVEYEQGRMTEAIAAMLKALAKTHPIVLVINRFQMASRSAFELVYALITNPDPNIGLVLGVNDSVGRWESIAEVWDGIVESLEDHSQLYHIGSSNRRRTELKEELPLVEGYTDNVYVDENYEKSIRKVANIVEFLDYDQAKRYFQGVEHKIKFEDAKMEISCKRAFYLLYARTSILLGELSKALELVSEATHMSPEENESMYRSQCDFLRATCYMYQGKLEKAEKYANLAYGHAMESGNAKQVFRAELLKVMTRMSGWYNIFFCVQDIPIEAELIEKLMQYGYRNHLAHIYIYAYDNHPKVVAKAYRSEAALFYFSKGVALAKKIGNEQLVYDAYQKNIMIAATNGMNEIALLYSVRTYEFMKSRGSFYTGRLMSGIGYNLSAMGKNEMAQQYYNRAIEIFYELRLPEDIAEVYYNRALNYIMQERYADAEHDLLISMKVIEKLHLNSLRVCNLSKLYALLALAGISRKDRFTCERYLLSCRQFLNYIVEKEKKNNNEEIIHDYAQCDDDMFLYTFAQALLNQYDGNFEGAYDNFEKAEHFLAQAEGNEFFSYRIFRQARMNLFRQTGRTQLYEREEELLRQHEEMCSEMESSVQMDMLQEIEPENDSSSCRVSETSIEALIKQEGLAKDFQSTKRQMEFLSTWQKLIDVTNQQVP
;
A
#
# COMPACT_ATOMS: atom_id res chain seq x y z
N MET A 1 31.04 -37.32 -3.93
CA MET A 1 31.81 -36.08 -4.17
C MET A 1 31.04 -34.87 -3.64
N ILE A 2 29.74 -34.76 -3.92
CA ILE A 2 28.84 -33.72 -3.40
C ILE A 2 28.92 -33.66 -1.86
N ASP A 3 28.74 -34.80 -1.18
CA ASP A 3 28.76 -34.91 0.27
C ASP A 3 30.03 -34.32 0.91
N LYS A 4 31.18 -34.52 0.31
CA LYS A 4 32.45 -33.98 0.82
C LYS A 4 32.51 -32.45 0.74
N TYR A 5 32.05 -31.88 -0.39
CA TYR A 5 32.07 -30.45 -0.55
C TYR A 5 31.00 -29.78 0.31
N TYR A 6 29.79 -30.36 0.37
CA TYR A 6 28.73 -29.84 1.19
C TYR A 6 29.02 -29.86 2.67
N ASN A 7 29.61 -30.98 3.15
CA ASN A 7 30.17 -31.08 4.51
C ASN A 7 31.21 -29.98 4.76
N GLY A 8 32.09 -29.69 3.80
CA GLY A 8 33.07 -28.61 3.93
C GLY A 8 32.45 -27.22 4.06
N VAL A 9 31.35 -26.95 3.36
CA VAL A 9 30.60 -25.68 3.48
C VAL A 9 29.94 -25.59 4.86
N ILE A 10 29.30 -26.64 5.34
CA ILE A 10 28.69 -26.68 6.68
C ILE A 10 29.79 -26.45 7.76
N GLU A 11 30.90 -27.15 7.68
CA GLU A 11 32.02 -27.00 8.63
C GLU A 11 32.58 -25.57 8.62
N GLN A 12 32.68 -24.96 7.45
CA GLN A 12 33.13 -23.57 7.31
C GLN A 12 32.20 -22.58 8.01
N VAL A 13 30.87 -22.69 7.81
CA VAL A 13 29.89 -21.82 8.46
C VAL A 13 29.91 -22.05 9.97
N TYR A 14 29.90 -23.31 10.41
CA TYR A 14 29.94 -23.67 11.83
C TYR A 14 31.17 -23.09 12.55
N ASN A 15 32.34 -23.12 11.93
CA ASN A 15 33.58 -22.59 12.52
C ASN A 15 33.65 -21.06 12.51
N ARG A 16 32.86 -20.39 11.66
CA ARG A 16 32.85 -18.93 11.51
C ARG A 16 31.77 -18.24 12.34
N VAL A 17 30.65 -18.92 12.63
CA VAL A 17 29.55 -18.33 13.41
C VAL A 17 30.08 -17.83 14.76
N GLY A 18 29.63 -16.63 15.16
CA GLY A 18 30.13 -15.93 16.34
C GLY A 18 31.51 -15.24 16.18
N LYS A 19 32.16 -15.35 15.03
CA LYS A 19 33.51 -14.81 14.79
C LYS A 19 33.59 -13.84 13.62
N THR A 20 32.70 -13.94 12.66
CA THR A 20 32.66 -13.10 11.45
C THR A 20 31.26 -12.54 11.23
N GLU A 21 31.16 -11.40 10.58
CA GLU A 21 29.87 -10.71 10.40
C GLU A 21 28.93 -11.40 9.41
N ARG A 22 29.43 -12.26 8.51
CA ARG A 22 28.63 -12.81 7.41
C ARG A 22 28.77 -14.30 7.29
N ASN A 23 27.79 -15.03 7.75
CA ASN A 23 27.78 -16.49 7.82
C ASN A 23 26.64 -17.14 7.05
N ILE A 24 26.01 -16.39 6.10
CA ILE A 24 24.95 -16.91 5.23
C ILE A 24 25.59 -17.29 3.90
N VAL A 25 25.45 -18.54 3.49
CA VAL A 25 26.04 -19.05 2.25
C VAL A 25 25.03 -19.86 1.46
N MET A 26 25.09 -19.80 0.13
CA MET A 26 24.30 -20.63 -0.75
C MET A 26 25.19 -21.63 -1.47
N ALA A 27 24.79 -22.90 -1.46
CA ALA A 27 25.47 -24.01 -2.10
C ALA A 27 24.57 -24.65 -3.15
N SER A 28 24.90 -24.45 -4.44
CA SER A 28 24.16 -25.08 -5.53
C SER A 28 24.75 -26.42 -5.93
N TYR A 29 23.90 -27.37 -6.31
CA TYR A 29 24.26 -28.72 -6.74
C TYR A 29 23.27 -29.22 -7.80
N ASN A 30 23.71 -30.23 -8.59
CA ASN A 30 22.95 -30.73 -9.73
C ASN A 30 22.38 -32.16 -9.58
N ASN A 31 22.73 -32.86 -8.49
CA ASN A 31 22.23 -34.20 -8.21
C ASN A 31 21.51 -34.21 -6.87
N ASP A 32 20.32 -34.77 -6.83
CA ASP A 32 19.55 -34.86 -5.61
C ASP A 32 20.24 -35.77 -4.56
N PHE A 33 20.25 -35.30 -3.30
CA PHE A 33 20.77 -36.04 -2.15
C PHE A 33 20.00 -35.62 -0.89
N SER A 34 19.95 -36.51 0.11
CA SER A 34 19.39 -36.15 1.41
C SER A 34 20.50 -35.70 2.34
N ILE A 35 20.32 -34.53 2.97
CA ILE A 35 21.26 -33.96 3.93
C ILE A 35 21.34 -34.76 5.23
N GLU A 36 20.28 -35.50 5.58
CA GLU A 36 20.27 -36.37 6.77
C GLU A 36 21.46 -37.34 6.85
N ASN A 37 21.95 -37.77 5.69
CA ASN A 37 23.05 -38.71 5.60
C ASN A 37 24.44 -38.07 5.69
N LEU A 38 24.56 -36.76 5.70
CA LEU A 38 25.82 -36.04 5.77
C LEU A 38 26.51 -36.25 7.13
N GLU A 39 27.82 -36.48 7.10
CA GLU A 39 28.62 -36.72 8.30
C GLU A 39 28.57 -35.53 9.28
N MET A 40 28.60 -34.30 8.75
CA MET A 40 28.58 -33.08 9.58
C MET A 40 27.23 -32.88 10.28
N ILE A 41 26.13 -33.24 9.64
CA ILE A 41 24.80 -33.20 10.27
C ILE A 41 24.78 -34.11 11.50
N LYS A 42 25.23 -35.36 11.36
CA LYS A 42 25.27 -36.32 12.45
C LYS A 42 26.21 -35.89 13.57
N ARG A 43 27.37 -35.34 13.21
CA ARG A 43 28.38 -34.90 14.16
C ARG A 43 27.95 -33.74 15.03
N TYR A 44 27.30 -32.70 14.43
CA TYR A 44 26.95 -31.49 15.14
C TYR A 44 25.61 -31.57 15.89
N GLN A 45 24.70 -32.45 15.49
CA GLN A 45 23.50 -32.73 16.26
C GLN A 45 23.75 -33.36 17.63
N GLU A 46 24.82 -34.14 17.77
CA GLU A 46 25.09 -34.96 18.96
C GLU A 46 26.04 -34.33 20.00
N ASN A 47 26.79 -33.28 19.66
CA ASN A 47 28.06 -33.03 20.40
C ASN A 47 28.33 -31.60 20.89
N ASP A 48 27.48 -30.58 20.66
CA ASP A 48 27.90 -29.23 21.05
C ASP A 48 26.72 -28.36 21.57
N ASP A 49 26.77 -28.10 22.88
CA ASP A 49 25.83 -27.15 23.51
C ASP A 49 26.24 -25.67 23.32
N SER A 50 27.40 -25.39 22.69
CA SER A 50 27.89 -24.04 22.47
C SER A 50 27.25 -23.37 21.25
N VAL A 51 26.76 -24.16 20.29
CA VAL A 51 26.08 -23.70 19.06
C VAL A 51 24.78 -24.47 18.89
N PHE A 52 23.68 -23.78 18.67
CA PHE A 52 22.45 -24.44 18.28
C PHE A 52 22.51 -24.82 16.81
N PHE A 53 22.66 -26.12 16.56
CA PHE A 53 22.74 -26.67 15.21
C PHE A 53 21.46 -27.42 14.87
N THR A 54 20.84 -27.06 13.74
CA THR A 54 19.65 -27.73 13.20
C THR A 54 19.69 -27.79 11.69
N TRP A 55 18.84 -28.62 11.10
CA TRP A 55 18.73 -28.74 9.66
C TRP A 55 17.31 -28.98 9.23
N HIS A 56 17.01 -28.62 7.99
CA HIS A 56 15.72 -28.82 7.34
C HIS A 56 15.87 -29.18 5.87
N GLU A 57 15.01 -30.05 5.35
CA GLU A 57 14.99 -30.46 3.96
C GLU A 57 13.58 -30.34 3.40
N PHE A 58 13.39 -29.42 2.44
CA PHE A 58 12.09 -29.25 1.80
C PHE A 58 11.77 -30.39 0.83
N GLY A 59 10.52 -30.87 0.85
CA GLY A 59 9.97 -31.77 -0.15
C GLY A 59 9.60 -31.03 -1.45
N TYR A 60 9.74 -31.70 -2.59
CA TYR A 60 9.42 -31.09 -3.90
C TYR A 60 7.92 -30.82 -4.14
N ARG A 61 7.05 -31.51 -3.41
CA ARG A 61 5.59 -31.46 -3.60
C ARG A 61 4.84 -31.31 -2.27
N GLU A 62 5.50 -30.79 -1.27
CA GLU A 62 4.88 -30.61 0.05
C GLU A 62 4.41 -29.17 0.24
N LEU A 63 3.33 -29.02 0.99
CA LEU A 63 2.91 -27.72 1.45
C LEU A 63 3.91 -27.17 2.47
N THR A 64 4.64 -26.15 2.07
CA THR A 64 5.62 -25.47 2.92
C THR A 64 4.90 -24.48 3.84
N GLY A 65 5.24 -24.47 5.13
CA GLY A 65 4.73 -23.50 6.10
C GLY A 65 5.30 -22.09 5.89
N ALA A 66 4.59 -21.09 6.35
CA ALA A 66 5.14 -19.73 6.38
C ALA A 66 6.38 -19.71 7.30
N TYR A 67 7.45 -19.07 6.85
CA TYR A 67 8.73 -18.96 7.57
C TYR A 67 9.35 -20.30 8.02
N GLU A 68 8.93 -21.43 7.46
CA GLU A 68 9.53 -22.73 7.74
C GLU A 68 10.98 -22.75 7.23
N PRO A 69 12.01 -23.20 7.99
CA PRO A 69 11.92 -23.79 9.33
C PRO A 69 12.26 -22.82 10.48
N PHE A 70 12.26 -21.52 10.24
CA PHE A 70 12.74 -20.52 11.22
C PHE A 70 11.86 -20.44 12.47
N LEU A 71 10.53 -20.58 12.32
CA LEU A 71 9.60 -20.55 13.45
C LEU A 71 9.85 -21.71 14.42
N ASP A 72 10.05 -22.93 13.89
CA ASP A 72 10.36 -24.09 14.70
C ASP A 72 11.70 -23.91 15.41
N THR A 73 12.70 -23.37 14.71
CA THR A 73 14.01 -23.04 15.28
C THR A 73 13.87 -22.07 16.47
N ILE A 74 13.06 -21.03 16.36
CA ILE A 74 12.79 -20.08 17.45
C ILE A 74 12.15 -20.79 18.65
N CYS A 75 11.09 -21.57 18.39
CA CYS A 75 10.38 -22.29 19.44
C CYS A 75 11.29 -23.28 20.19
N ASP A 76 12.10 -24.04 19.47
CA ASP A 76 13.01 -25.03 20.05
C ASP A 76 14.14 -24.37 20.83
N MET A 77 14.74 -23.31 20.31
CA MET A 77 15.74 -22.56 21.04
C MET A 77 15.19 -21.92 22.31
N PHE A 78 14.02 -21.30 22.22
CA PHE A 78 13.40 -20.71 23.41
C PHE A 78 13.15 -21.75 24.49
N ARG A 79 12.58 -22.91 24.13
CA ARG A 79 12.34 -24.01 25.07
C ARG A 79 13.63 -24.58 25.70
N LYS A 80 14.72 -24.61 24.93
CA LYS A 80 15.98 -25.22 25.35
C LYS A 80 16.87 -24.29 26.19
N TYR A 81 16.90 -22.98 25.84
CA TYR A 81 17.93 -22.09 26.35
C TYR A 81 17.42 -20.88 27.10
N ARG A 82 16.10 -20.68 27.16
CA ARG A 82 15.57 -19.50 27.81
C ARG A 82 14.51 -19.85 28.85
N ASP A 83 14.70 -19.36 30.07
CA ASP A 83 13.72 -19.42 31.13
C ASP A 83 12.80 -18.22 31.03
N GLY A 84 11.51 -18.41 31.36
CA GLY A 84 10.54 -17.32 31.42
C GLY A 84 9.36 -17.49 30.48
N ASP A 85 8.56 -16.43 30.41
CA ASP A 85 7.34 -16.38 29.61
C ASP A 85 7.64 -15.98 28.17
N PHE A 86 7.06 -16.68 27.21
CA PHE A 86 7.24 -16.40 25.79
C PHE A 86 6.69 -15.03 25.39
N ASP A 87 5.59 -14.56 26.00
CA ASP A 87 5.00 -13.24 25.72
C ASP A 87 5.93 -12.10 26.17
N THR A 88 6.63 -12.28 27.28
CA THR A 88 7.68 -11.36 27.72
C THR A 88 8.82 -11.30 26.71
N PHE A 89 9.25 -12.45 26.17
CA PHE A 89 10.26 -12.50 25.13
C PHE A 89 9.83 -11.80 23.85
N LEU A 90 8.57 -12.00 23.40
CA LEU A 90 8.01 -11.28 22.25
C LEU A 90 8.07 -9.75 22.45
N THR A 91 7.75 -9.32 23.68
CA THR A 91 7.82 -7.89 24.04
C THR A 91 9.24 -7.34 24.01
N GLU A 92 10.20 -8.09 24.56
CA GLU A 92 11.62 -7.72 24.53
C GLU A 92 12.19 -7.64 23.11
N CYS A 93 11.70 -8.49 22.20
CA CYS A 93 12.05 -8.45 20.78
C CYS A 93 11.35 -7.33 20.00
N GLY A 94 10.47 -6.56 20.63
CA GLY A 94 9.72 -5.50 19.99
C GLY A 94 8.64 -6.00 19.02
N VAL A 95 8.15 -7.24 19.23
CA VAL A 95 7.09 -7.80 18.39
C VAL A 95 5.82 -6.98 18.54
N TYR A 96 5.27 -6.59 17.41
CA TYR A 96 4.07 -5.80 17.32
C TYR A 96 2.86 -6.48 18.01
N GLU A 97 2.07 -5.72 18.75
CA GLU A 97 1.00 -6.28 19.59
C GLU A 97 0.01 -7.14 18.79
N LEU A 98 -0.33 -6.74 17.56
CA LEU A 98 -1.22 -7.48 16.65
C LEU A 98 -0.68 -8.89 16.30
N HIS A 99 0.62 -9.11 16.35
CA HIS A 99 1.25 -10.38 15.97
C HIS A 99 1.57 -11.27 17.17
N ARG A 100 1.64 -10.73 18.39
CA ARG A 100 2.06 -11.52 19.57
C ARG A 100 1.19 -12.74 19.81
N GLU A 101 -0.11 -12.62 19.60
CA GLU A 101 -1.03 -13.74 19.81
C GLU A 101 -0.80 -14.88 18.81
N VAL A 102 -0.48 -14.54 17.55
CA VAL A 102 -0.15 -15.53 16.52
C VAL A 102 1.09 -16.32 16.91
N PHE A 103 2.14 -15.65 17.39
CA PHE A 103 3.36 -16.33 17.85
C PHE A 103 3.13 -17.14 19.10
N ARG A 104 2.40 -16.60 20.09
CA ARG A 104 2.09 -17.29 21.33
C ARG A 104 1.28 -18.57 21.09
N SER A 105 0.19 -18.48 20.36
CA SER A 105 -0.67 -19.61 20.04
C SER A 105 0.06 -20.68 19.21
N TYR A 106 0.93 -20.27 18.29
CA TYR A 106 1.78 -21.19 17.57
C TYR A 106 2.78 -21.92 18.51
N TYR A 107 3.45 -21.18 19.39
CA TYR A 107 4.39 -21.73 20.36
C TYR A 107 3.74 -22.74 21.31
N GLU A 108 2.53 -22.44 21.81
CA GLU A 108 1.83 -23.26 22.78
C GLU A 108 1.16 -24.49 22.16
N ASN A 109 0.50 -24.32 21.01
CA ASN A 109 -0.43 -25.31 20.46
C ASN A 109 -0.11 -25.73 19.02
N GLY A 110 0.85 -25.10 18.34
CA GLY A 110 1.11 -25.30 16.91
C GLY A 110 -0.03 -24.81 16.00
N ILE A 111 -0.99 -24.04 16.54
CA ILE A 111 -2.13 -23.49 15.83
C ILE A 111 -2.14 -21.98 16.03
N CYS A 112 -2.15 -21.24 14.93
CA CYS A 112 -2.20 -19.78 14.99
C CYS A 112 -3.62 -19.29 15.24
N GLU A 113 -3.76 -18.42 16.21
CA GLU A 113 -4.97 -17.66 16.45
C GLU A 113 -4.67 -16.16 16.41
N ARG A 114 -5.59 -15.40 15.86
CA ARG A 114 -5.53 -13.95 15.81
C ARG A 114 -6.87 -13.36 16.25
N GLU A 115 -6.84 -12.54 17.28
CA GLU A 115 -8.04 -11.86 17.74
C GLU A 115 -8.47 -10.76 16.76
N GLU A 116 -7.56 -9.89 16.40
CA GLU A 116 -7.79 -8.75 15.52
C GLU A 116 -7.26 -9.04 14.12
N GLY A 117 -8.08 -8.88 13.09
CA GLY A 117 -7.68 -9.10 11.68
C GLY A 117 -6.82 -7.96 11.13
N VAL A 118 -6.01 -8.28 10.13
CA VAL A 118 -5.25 -7.30 9.34
C VAL A 118 -6.18 -6.66 8.31
N LEU A 119 -6.11 -5.36 8.13
CA LEU A 119 -6.85 -4.63 7.09
C LEU A 119 -6.13 -4.75 5.74
N LEU A 120 -6.90 -4.79 4.65
CA LEU A 120 -6.34 -4.97 3.30
C LEU A 120 -5.24 -3.95 2.96
N ASN A 121 -5.44 -2.71 3.36
CA ASN A 121 -4.48 -1.63 3.11
C ASN A 121 -3.20 -1.70 3.95
N GLU A 122 -3.15 -2.58 4.96
CA GLU A 122 -2.00 -2.77 5.83
C GLU A 122 -1.23 -4.07 5.54
N VAL A 123 -1.74 -4.90 4.64
CA VAL A 123 -1.21 -6.27 4.41
C VAL A 123 0.30 -6.28 4.16
N GLU A 124 0.79 -5.50 3.21
CA GLU A 124 2.23 -5.48 2.87
C GLU A 124 3.08 -4.97 4.03
N TYR A 125 2.60 -3.94 4.71
CA TYR A 125 3.27 -3.38 5.86
C TYR A 125 3.34 -4.39 7.01
N GLU A 126 2.24 -5.08 7.29
CA GLU A 126 2.19 -6.10 8.34
C GLU A 126 2.99 -7.36 7.98
N GLN A 127 3.09 -7.72 6.69
CA GLN A 127 4.00 -8.77 6.22
C GLN A 127 5.47 -8.40 6.50
N GLY A 128 5.87 -7.17 6.19
CA GLY A 128 7.22 -6.68 6.51
C GLY A 128 7.51 -6.72 8.01
N ARG A 129 6.56 -6.29 8.84
CA ARG A 129 6.69 -6.34 10.30
C ARG A 129 6.76 -7.75 10.86
N MET A 130 6.04 -8.70 10.27
CA MET A 130 6.13 -10.11 10.64
C MET A 130 7.53 -10.64 10.36
N THR A 131 8.09 -10.33 9.20
CA THR A 131 9.47 -10.70 8.83
C THR A 131 10.50 -10.09 9.78
N GLU A 132 10.36 -8.79 10.10
CA GLU A 132 11.22 -8.09 11.05
C GLU A 132 11.14 -8.70 12.46
N ALA A 133 9.94 -9.06 12.92
CA ALA A 133 9.72 -9.69 14.21
C ALA A 133 10.47 -11.04 14.32
N ILE A 134 10.36 -11.88 13.30
CA ILE A 134 11.04 -13.19 13.25
C ILE A 134 12.56 -13.00 13.22
N ALA A 135 13.05 -12.05 12.40
CA ALA A 135 14.49 -11.74 12.37
C ALA A 135 14.99 -11.22 13.74
N ALA A 136 14.22 -10.37 14.43
CA ALA A 136 14.56 -9.87 15.76
C ALA A 136 14.61 -10.99 16.82
N MET A 137 13.63 -11.91 16.80
CA MET A 137 13.62 -13.07 17.70
C MET A 137 14.81 -13.98 17.47
N LEU A 138 15.14 -14.29 16.20
CA LEU A 138 16.32 -15.09 15.86
C LEU A 138 17.60 -14.42 16.38
N LYS A 139 17.77 -13.12 16.13
CA LYS A 139 18.93 -12.35 16.60
C LYS A 139 19.01 -12.31 18.13
N ALA A 140 17.88 -12.17 18.82
CA ALA A 140 17.84 -12.18 20.28
C ALA A 140 18.26 -13.53 20.87
N LEU A 141 17.81 -14.63 20.29
CA LEU A 141 18.21 -15.99 20.69
C LEU A 141 19.67 -16.29 20.33
N ALA A 142 20.11 -15.86 19.14
CA ALA A 142 21.47 -16.05 18.68
C ALA A 142 22.55 -15.37 19.57
N LYS A 143 22.17 -14.31 20.29
CA LYS A 143 23.07 -13.67 21.29
C LYS A 143 23.42 -14.60 22.48
N THR A 144 22.52 -15.51 22.82
CA THR A 144 22.75 -16.48 23.91
C THR A 144 23.46 -17.70 23.41
N HIS A 145 23.03 -18.24 22.28
CA HIS A 145 23.63 -19.41 21.61
C HIS A 145 23.66 -19.16 20.10
N PRO A 146 24.84 -19.07 19.47
CA PRO A 146 24.95 -18.96 18.02
C PRO A 146 24.15 -20.05 17.32
N ILE A 147 23.53 -19.69 16.18
CA ILE A 147 22.66 -20.58 15.41
C ILE A 147 23.37 -20.99 14.12
N VAL A 148 23.36 -22.29 13.81
CA VAL A 148 23.70 -22.80 12.48
C VAL A 148 22.51 -23.62 11.97
N LEU A 149 21.88 -23.15 10.90
CA LEU A 149 20.77 -23.81 10.27
C LEU A 149 21.15 -24.20 8.84
N VAL A 150 21.03 -25.48 8.53
CA VAL A 150 21.26 -26.04 7.19
C VAL A 150 19.91 -26.31 6.52
N ILE A 151 19.64 -25.63 5.43
CA ILE A 151 18.36 -25.77 4.70
C ILE A 151 18.67 -26.35 3.32
N ASN A 152 18.15 -27.54 3.02
CA ASN A 152 18.28 -28.17 1.71
C ASN A 152 17.04 -27.92 0.85
N ARG A 153 17.23 -27.85 -0.46
CA ARG A 153 16.19 -27.52 -1.45
C ARG A 153 15.50 -26.18 -1.13
N PHE A 154 16.29 -25.19 -0.72
CA PHE A 154 15.79 -23.87 -0.31
C PHE A 154 14.93 -23.21 -1.37
N GLN A 155 15.14 -23.47 -2.69
CA GLN A 155 14.26 -22.99 -3.76
C GLN A 155 12.78 -23.41 -3.63
N MET A 156 12.48 -24.38 -2.76
CA MET A 156 11.12 -24.84 -2.47
C MET A 156 10.50 -24.16 -1.23
N ALA A 157 11.23 -23.29 -0.56
CA ALA A 157 10.74 -22.54 0.60
C ALA A 157 9.59 -21.60 0.25
N SER A 158 8.85 -21.14 1.26
CA SER A 158 7.82 -20.14 1.10
C SER A 158 8.39 -18.75 0.80
N ARG A 159 7.59 -17.86 0.20
CA ARG A 159 7.99 -16.47 -0.06
C ARG A 159 8.46 -15.77 1.23
N SER A 160 7.71 -15.94 2.31
CA SER A 160 8.04 -15.36 3.61
C SER A 160 9.42 -15.82 4.14
N ALA A 161 9.82 -17.08 3.90
CA ALA A 161 11.15 -17.57 4.25
C ALA A 161 12.24 -16.90 3.39
N PHE A 162 11.99 -16.64 2.10
CA PHE A 162 12.92 -15.90 1.25
C PHE A 162 13.09 -14.46 1.71
N GLU A 163 11.99 -13.76 2.01
CA GLU A 163 12.01 -12.39 2.52
C GLU A 163 12.78 -12.29 3.84
N LEU A 164 12.61 -13.27 4.72
CA LEU A 164 13.37 -13.36 5.97
C LEU A 164 14.87 -13.56 5.72
N VAL A 165 15.24 -14.47 4.83
CA VAL A 165 16.66 -14.69 4.48
C VAL A 165 17.26 -13.43 3.86
N TYR A 166 16.55 -12.75 2.98
CA TYR A 166 16.99 -11.48 2.42
C TYR A 166 17.20 -10.41 3.50
N ALA A 167 16.30 -10.30 4.46
CA ALA A 167 16.42 -9.39 5.61
C ALA A 167 17.64 -9.75 6.51
N LEU A 168 17.96 -11.02 6.66
CA LEU A 168 19.16 -11.47 7.40
C LEU A 168 20.46 -11.24 6.63
N ILE A 169 20.45 -11.28 5.29
CA ILE A 169 21.60 -10.97 4.44
C ILE A 169 21.90 -9.47 4.45
N THR A 170 20.87 -8.65 4.32
CA THR A 170 21.00 -7.18 4.28
C THR A 170 21.35 -6.58 5.64
N ASN A 171 20.92 -7.22 6.73
CA ASN A 171 21.26 -6.83 8.10
C ASN A 171 21.85 -8.03 8.87
N PRO A 172 23.11 -8.42 8.59
CA PRO A 172 23.71 -9.63 9.10
C PRO A 172 23.95 -9.60 10.62
N ASP A 173 23.87 -10.79 11.23
CA ASP A 173 24.26 -11.01 12.61
C ASP A 173 25.38 -12.06 12.66
N PRO A 174 26.51 -11.80 13.32
CA PRO A 174 27.65 -12.74 13.38
C PRO A 174 27.30 -14.09 14.02
N ASN A 175 26.25 -14.13 14.83
CA ASN A 175 25.82 -15.34 15.53
C ASN A 175 24.82 -16.19 14.74
N ILE A 176 24.43 -15.78 13.52
CA ILE A 176 23.51 -16.54 12.67
C ILE A 176 24.26 -17.06 11.44
N GLY A 177 24.38 -18.37 11.32
CA GLY A 177 24.91 -19.07 10.18
C GLY A 177 23.82 -19.82 9.41
N LEU A 178 23.69 -19.57 8.11
CA LEU A 178 22.77 -20.30 7.24
C LEU A 178 23.55 -20.98 6.11
N VAL A 179 23.24 -22.25 5.84
CA VAL A 179 23.70 -22.98 4.65
C VAL A 179 22.46 -23.29 3.79
N LEU A 180 22.30 -22.57 2.68
CA LEU A 180 21.18 -22.69 1.77
C LEU A 180 21.53 -23.61 0.61
N GLY A 181 21.06 -24.85 0.65
CA GLY A 181 21.28 -25.85 -0.41
C GLY A 181 20.24 -25.65 -1.53
N VAL A 182 20.69 -25.56 -2.76
CA VAL A 182 19.84 -25.37 -3.94
C VAL A 182 20.13 -26.45 -4.98
N ASN A 183 19.09 -27.14 -5.42
CA ASN A 183 19.21 -28.11 -6.50
C ASN A 183 18.96 -27.43 -7.86
N ASP A 184 20.02 -27.25 -8.65
CA ASP A 184 19.99 -26.59 -9.95
C ASP A 184 19.17 -27.34 -11.01
N SER A 185 18.88 -28.63 -10.78
CA SER A 185 18.07 -29.45 -11.70
C SER A 185 16.56 -29.26 -11.51
N VAL A 186 16.16 -28.55 -10.46
CA VAL A 186 14.75 -28.31 -10.13
C VAL A 186 14.45 -26.80 -10.18
N GLY A 187 13.39 -26.44 -10.85
CA GLY A 187 13.00 -25.05 -10.98
C GLY A 187 12.58 -24.39 -9.68
N ARG A 188 12.50 -23.08 -9.70
CA ARG A 188 11.99 -22.23 -8.64
C ARG A 188 10.59 -21.73 -8.93
N TRP A 189 9.89 -21.24 -7.90
CA TRP A 189 8.57 -20.66 -8.06
C TRP A 189 8.65 -19.24 -8.66
N GLU A 190 7.74 -18.88 -9.55
CA GLU A 190 7.68 -17.56 -10.16
C GLU A 190 7.52 -16.44 -9.11
N SER A 191 6.70 -16.67 -8.09
CA SER A 191 6.43 -15.69 -7.03
C SER A 191 7.63 -15.30 -6.16
N ILE A 192 8.74 -16.06 -6.21
CA ILE A 192 9.97 -15.75 -5.48
C ILE A 192 11.07 -15.17 -6.38
N ALA A 193 10.81 -15.03 -7.68
CA ALA A 193 11.86 -14.67 -8.64
C ALA A 193 12.58 -13.37 -8.27
N GLU A 194 11.84 -12.35 -7.88
CA GLU A 194 12.38 -11.03 -7.52
C GLU A 194 13.26 -11.09 -6.27
N VAL A 195 12.75 -11.70 -5.19
CA VAL A 195 13.50 -11.85 -3.92
C VAL A 195 14.70 -12.77 -4.11
N TRP A 196 14.55 -13.81 -4.94
CA TRP A 196 15.63 -14.71 -5.29
C TRP A 196 16.81 -13.97 -5.95
N ASP A 197 16.52 -13.14 -6.94
CA ASP A 197 17.56 -12.41 -7.65
C ASP A 197 18.29 -11.46 -6.69
N GLY A 198 17.59 -10.79 -5.78
CA GLY A 198 18.18 -9.97 -4.72
C GLY A 198 19.10 -10.76 -3.76
N ILE A 199 18.69 -11.97 -3.35
CA ILE A 199 19.49 -12.85 -2.52
C ILE A 199 20.76 -13.29 -3.25
N VAL A 200 20.64 -13.76 -4.50
CA VAL A 200 21.79 -14.22 -5.29
C VAL A 200 22.78 -13.09 -5.51
N GLU A 201 22.33 -11.90 -5.89
CA GLU A 201 23.17 -10.72 -6.08
C GLU A 201 23.92 -10.34 -4.80
N SER A 202 23.23 -10.26 -3.67
CA SER A 202 23.84 -9.93 -2.38
C SER A 202 24.88 -10.97 -1.92
N LEU A 203 24.65 -12.25 -2.18
CA LEU A 203 25.60 -13.32 -1.84
C LEU A 203 26.79 -13.38 -2.80
N GLU A 204 26.59 -13.05 -4.08
CA GLU A 204 27.65 -12.98 -5.08
C GLU A 204 28.64 -11.86 -4.77
N ASP A 205 28.16 -10.67 -4.45
CA ASP A 205 28.98 -9.51 -4.08
C ASP A 205 29.93 -9.81 -2.89
N HIS A 206 29.54 -10.76 -2.04
CA HIS A 206 30.29 -11.15 -0.85
C HIS A 206 31.02 -12.51 -0.98
N SER A 207 31.06 -13.08 -2.18
CA SER A 207 31.71 -14.40 -2.44
C SER A 207 31.16 -15.53 -1.55
N GLN A 208 29.85 -15.52 -1.28
CA GLN A 208 29.15 -16.50 -0.45
C GLN A 208 28.34 -17.53 -1.27
N LEU A 209 28.55 -17.56 -2.59
CA LEU A 209 28.01 -18.58 -3.49
C LEU A 209 29.00 -19.70 -3.74
N TYR A 210 28.56 -20.94 -3.54
CA TYR A 210 29.34 -22.15 -3.75
C TYR A 210 28.69 -23.06 -4.78
N HIS A 211 29.41 -23.46 -5.83
CA HIS A 211 28.93 -24.41 -6.84
C HIS A 211 29.56 -25.79 -6.59
N ILE A 212 28.72 -26.75 -6.28
CA ILE A 212 29.15 -28.11 -5.93
C ILE A 212 28.85 -29.04 -7.11
N GLY A 213 29.88 -29.52 -7.81
CA GLY A 213 29.74 -30.62 -8.76
C GLY A 213 29.83 -30.34 -10.25
N SER A 214 30.00 -29.10 -10.70
CA SER A 214 30.30 -28.82 -12.11
C SER A 214 31.55 -27.97 -12.25
N SER A 215 32.54 -28.51 -12.94
CA SER A 215 33.86 -27.88 -13.13
C SER A 215 33.86 -26.72 -14.14
N ASN A 216 32.73 -26.36 -14.77
CA ASN A 216 32.72 -25.46 -15.93
C ASN A 216 31.58 -24.44 -16.02
N ARG A 217 30.69 -24.30 -15.05
CA ARG A 217 29.64 -23.24 -15.12
C ARG A 217 30.13 -21.95 -14.49
N ARG A 218 30.07 -20.85 -15.25
CA ARG A 218 30.44 -19.51 -14.79
C ARG A 218 29.39 -18.96 -13.81
N ARG A 219 29.83 -18.17 -12.83
CA ARG A 219 29.02 -17.51 -11.80
C ARG A 219 27.76 -16.77 -12.30
N THR A 220 27.75 -16.36 -13.56
CA THR A 220 26.63 -15.64 -14.22
C THR A 220 25.40 -16.50 -14.50
N GLU A 221 25.48 -17.82 -14.40
CA GLU A 221 24.41 -18.73 -14.84
C GLU A 221 23.32 -18.99 -13.78
N LEU A 222 23.55 -18.70 -12.49
CA LEU A 222 22.54 -18.84 -11.44
C LEU A 222 21.39 -17.81 -11.56
N LYS A 223 21.64 -16.65 -12.15
CA LYS A 223 20.60 -15.63 -12.37
C LYS A 223 19.63 -15.99 -13.48
N GLU A 224 20.07 -16.75 -14.48
CA GLU A 224 19.31 -16.94 -15.72
C GLU A 224 18.73 -18.35 -15.93
N GLU A 225 19.16 -19.37 -15.17
CA GLU A 225 18.95 -20.77 -15.57
C GLU A 225 18.12 -21.66 -14.64
N LEU A 226 17.68 -21.21 -13.47
CA LEU A 226 16.71 -22.02 -12.75
C LEU A 226 15.35 -21.90 -13.48
N PRO A 227 14.88 -22.97 -14.14
CA PRO A 227 13.62 -22.91 -14.85
C PRO A 227 12.49 -22.54 -13.88
N LEU A 228 11.64 -21.59 -14.29
CA LEU A 228 10.41 -21.32 -13.57
C LEU A 228 9.55 -22.58 -13.60
N VAL A 229 9.01 -22.98 -12.46
CA VAL A 229 8.01 -24.06 -12.42
C VAL A 229 6.71 -23.47 -12.91
N GLU A 230 6.41 -23.71 -14.20
CA GLU A 230 5.11 -23.37 -14.76
C GLU A 230 4.03 -24.25 -14.12
N GLY A 231 2.94 -23.63 -13.68
CA GLY A 231 1.73 -24.32 -13.26
C GLY A 231 1.84 -25.07 -11.93
N TYR A 232 1.63 -24.35 -10.83
CA TYR A 232 1.54 -24.96 -9.50
C TYR A 232 0.39 -25.94 -9.33
N THR A 233 -0.61 -25.85 -10.20
CA THR A 233 -1.85 -26.65 -10.15
C THR A 233 -1.62 -28.15 -10.25
N ASP A 234 -0.60 -28.59 -11.00
CA ASP A 234 -0.38 -30.02 -11.25
C ASP A 234 0.57 -30.70 -10.26
N ASN A 235 1.24 -29.96 -9.36
CA ASN A 235 2.35 -30.48 -8.56
C ASN A 235 2.23 -30.32 -7.04
N VAL A 236 1.16 -29.69 -6.54
CA VAL A 236 0.98 -29.60 -5.07
C VAL A 236 0.48 -30.94 -4.55
N TYR A 237 1.31 -31.62 -3.78
CA TYR A 237 0.85 -32.75 -2.99
C TYR A 237 -0.11 -32.24 -1.92
N VAL A 238 -1.39 -32.45 -2.15
CA VAL A 238 -2.40 -32.23 -1.12
C VAL A 238 -2.53 -33.55 -0.38
N ASP A 239 -2.16 -33.56 0.88
CA ASP A 239 -2.38 -34.69 1.77
C ASP A 239 -3.85 -35.11 1.66
N GLU A 240 -4.13 -36.41 1.58
CA GLU A 240 -5.50 -36.93 1.56
C GLU A 240 -6.28 -36.56 2.84
N ASN A 241 -5.57 -36.17 3.90
CA ASN A 241 -6.15 -35.57 5.09
C ASN A 241 -6.35 -34.07 4.92
N TYR A 242 -7.44 -33.69 4.28
CA TYR A 242 -7.81 -32.30 4.06
C TYR A 242 -7.94 -31.45 5.33
N GLU A 243 -8.36 -32.03 6.43
CA GLU A 243 -8.48 -31.33 7.73
C GLU A 243 -7.10 -30.83 8.21
N LYS A 244 -6.10 -31.73 8.18
CA LYS A 244 -4.73 -31.39 8.54
C LYS A 244 -4.14 -30.32 7.62
N SER A 245 -4.37 -30.45 6.31
CA SER A 245 -3.89 -29.48 5.33
C SER A 245 -4.56 -28.12 5.49
N ILE A 246 -5.88 -28.06 5.78
CA ILE A 246 -6.60 -26.81 6.01
C ILE A 246 -6.07 -26.12 7.30
N ARG A 247 -5.77 -26.88 8.35
CA ARG A 247 -5.15 -26.32 9.57
C ARG A 247 -3.76 -25.74 9.28
N LYS A 248 -2.93 -26.45 8.52
CA LYS A 248 -1.61 -25.93 8.12
C LYS A 248 -1.73 -24.65 7.30
N VAL A 249 -2.67 -24.59 6.35
CA VAL A 249 -2.90 -23.40 5.55
C VAL A 249 -3.51 -22.25 6.36
N ALA A 250 -4.31 -22.54 7.36
CA ALA A 250 -4.79 -21.51 8.29
C ALA A 250 -3.62 -20.83 9.02
N ASN A 251 -2.62 -21.60 9.50
CA ASN A 251 -1.40 -21.02 10.06
C ASN A 251 -0.65 -20.15 9.03
N ILE A 252 -0.53 -20.60 7.78
CA ILE A 252 0.11 -19.82 6.71
C ILE A 252 -0.59 -18.48 6.53
N VAL A 253 -1.92 -18.46 6.55
CA VAL A 253 -2.74 -17.23 6.44
C VAL A 253 -2.51 -16.31 7.64
N GLU A 254 -2.48 -16.84 8.86
CA GLU A 254 -2.26 -16.03 10.06
C GLU A 254 -0.82 -15.49 10.16
N PHE A 255 0.16 -16.16 9.56
CA PHE A 255 1.52 -15.61 9.35
C PHE A 255 1.64 -14.72 8.11
N LEU A 256 0.53 -14.36 7.48
CA LEU A 256 0.41 -13.40 6.38
C LEU A 256 1.10 -13.83 5.06
N ASP A 257 1.44 -15.11 4.89
CA ASP A 257 1.97 -15.65 3.64
C ASP A 257 0.82 -16.04 2.69
N TYR A 258 0.10 -15.03 2.22
CA TYR A 258 -1.09 -15.22 1.40
C TYR A 258 -0.81 -15.84 0.03
N ASP A 259 0.37 -15.60 -0.54
CA ASP A 259 0.79 -16.20 -1.81
C ASP A 259 0.94 -17.72 -1.67
N GLN A 260 1.55 -18.17 -0.59
CA GLN A 260 1.67 -19.60 -0.29
C GLN A 260 0.31 -20.25 -0.02
N ALA A 261 -0.55 -19.56 0.73
CA ALA A 261 -1.91 -20.03 0.98
C ALA A 261 -2.73 -20.13 -0.32
N LYS A 262 -2.65 -19.14 -1.21
CA LYS A 262 -3.31 -19.13 -2.51
C LYS A 262 -2.94 -20.32 -3.36
N ARG A 263 -1.66 -20.67 -3.41
CA ARG A 263 -1.17 -21.84 -4.17
C ARG A 263 -1.83 -23.14 -3.69
N TYR A 264 -1.89 -23.33 -2.38
CA TYR A 264 -2.59 -24.47 -1.81
C TYR A 264 -4.06 -24.50 -2.22
N PHE A 265 -4.74 -23.36 -2.10
CA PHE A 265 -6.17 -23.28 -2.44
C PHE A 265 -6.42 -23.59 -3.90
N GLN A 266 -5.59 -23.10 -4.82
CA GLN A 266 -5.70 -23.39 -6.25
C GLN A 266 -5.51 -24.88 -6.54
N GLY A 267 -4.54 -25.52 -5.92
CA GLY A 267 -4.31 -26.96 -6.05
C GLY A 267 -5.48 -27.80 -5.53
N VAL A 268 -6.05 -27.44 -4.39
CA VAL A 268 -7.23 -28.12 -3.82
C VAL A 268 -8.48 -27.88 -4.66
N GLU A 269 -8.71 -26.65 -5.12
CA GLU A 269 -9.83 -26.29 -6.00
C GLU A 269 -9.82 -27.12 -7.27
N HIS A 270 -8.65 -27.30 -7.89
CA HIS A 270 -8.47 -28.14 -9.05
C HIS A 270 -8.89 -29.61 -8.75
N LYS A 271 -8.43 -30.17 -7.64
CA LYS A 271 -8.81 -31.53 -7.23
C LYS A 271 -10.30 -31.67 -6.98
N ILE A 272 -10.94 -30.69 -6.33
CA ILE A 272 -12.39 -30.69 -6.10
C ILE A 272 -13.16 -30.64 -7.41
N LYS A 273 -12.74 -29.82 -8.37
CA LYS A 273 -13.45 -29.60 -9.64
C LYS A 273 -13.24 -30.73 -10.67
N PHE A 274 -12.06 -31.32 -10.74
CA PHE A 274 -11.65 -32.20 -11.81
C PHE A 274 -11.37 -33.64 -11.37
N GLU A 275 -11.08 -33.89 -10.10
CA GLU A 275 -10.70 -35.19 -9.57
C GLU A 275 -11.79 -35.79 -8.66
N ASP A 276 -12.94 -35.13 -8.51
CA ASP A 276 -14.07 -35.54 -7.65
C ASP A 276 -13.65 -35.91 -6.20
N ALA A 277 -12.75 -35.09 -5.66
CA ALA A 277 -12.20 -35.30 -4.33
C ALA A 277 -13.30 -35.29 -3.25
N LYS A 278 -13.41 -36.38 -2.50
CA LYS A 278 -14.37 -36.50 -1.39
C LYS A 278 -13.85 -35.73 -0.19
N MET A 279 -14.41 -34.55 0.02
CA MET A 279 -14.15 -33.73 1.19
C MET A 279 -15.43 -33.62 2.03
N GLU A 280 -15.30 -33.73 3.36
CA GLU A 280 -16.42 -33.49 4.26
C GLU A 280 -16.98 -32.07 4.11
N ILE A 281 -18.28 -31.91 4.30
CA ILE A 281 -18.97 -30.61 4.12
C ILE A 281 -18.36 -29.54 5.04
N SER A 282 -18.06 -29.90 6.29
CA SER A 282 -17.42 -29.02 7.27
C SER A 282 -16.05 -28.49 6.78
N CYS A 283 -15.20 -29.40 6.28
CA CYS A 283 -13.90 -29.06 5.70
C CYS A 283 -14.07 -28.23 4.43
N LYS A 284 -15.04 -28.57 3.58
CA LYS A 284 -15.32 -27.82 2.36
C LYS A 284 -15.77 -26.39 2.64
N ARG A 285 -16.62 -26.20 3.66
CA ARG A 285 -17.03 -24.86 4.14
C ARG A 285 -15.84 -24.05 4.64
N ALA A 286 -15.03 -24.66 5.51
CA ALA A 286 -13.82 -24.01 6.03
C ALA A 286 -12.85 -23.61 4.89
N PHE A 287 -12.65 -24.50 3.91
CA PHE A 287 -11.85 -24.24 2.73
C PHE A 287 -12.32 -23.01 1.96
N TYR A 288 -13.62 -22.93 1.59
CA TYR A 288 -14.13 -21.80 0.82
C TYR A 288 -14.09 -20.48 1.57
N LEU A 289 -14.41 -20.48 2.88
CA LEU A 289 -14.35 -19.28 3.70
C LEU A 289 -12.92 -18.78 3.88
N LEU A 290 -11.97 -19.67 4.12
CA LEU A 290 -10.57 -19.32 4.29
C LEU A 290 -9.94 -18.84 2.98
N TYR A 291 -10.29 -19.50 1.86
CA TYR A 291 -9.85 -19.07 0.53
C TYR A 291 -10.44 -17.70 0.15
N ALA A 292 -11.73 -17.47 0.42
CA ALA A 292 -12.36 -16.18 0.18
C ALA A 292 -11.69 -15.06 1.02
N ARG A 293 -11.42 -15.31 2.30
CA ARG A 293 -10.68 -14.38 3.17
C ARG A 293 -9.29 -14.07 2.62
N THR A 294 -8.56 -15.09 2.19
CA THR A 294 -7.24 -14.92 1.59
C THR A 294 -7.31 -14.12 0.29
N SER A 295 -8.29 -14.41 -0.58
CA SER A 295 -8.52 -13.66 -1.81
C SER A 295 -8.85 -12.19 -1.56
N ILE A 296 -9.58 -11.86 -0.49
CA ILE A 296 -9.82 -10.47 -0.08
C ILE A 296 -8.48 -9.79 0.25
N LEU A 297 -7.66 -10.43 1.08
CA LEU A 297 -6.38 -9.86 1.53
C LEU A 297 -5.32 -9.78 0.42
N LEU A 298 -5.52 -10.52 -0.66
CA LEU A 298 -4.76 -10.40 -1.91
C LEU A 298 -5.36 -9.37 -2.89
N GLY A 299 -6.48 -8.72 -2.54
CA GLY A 299 -7.18 -7.79 -3.43
C GLY A 299 -8.00 -8.44 -4.54
N GLU A 300 -8.12 -9.78 -4.58
CA GLU A 300 -8.86 -10.55 -5.58
C GLU A 300 -10.37 -10.59 -5.27
N LEU A 301 -10.99 -9.41 -5.15
CA LEU A 301 -12.35 -9.26 -4.64
C LEU A 301 -13.42 -9.99 -5.48
N SER A 302 -13.23 -10.09 -6.79
CA SER A 302 -14.13 -10.82 -7.67
C SER A 302 -14.08 -12.33 -7.41
N LYS A 303 -12.87 -12.88 -7.24
CA LYS A 303 -12.66 -14.28 -6.87
C LYS A 303 -13.24 -14.58 -5.48
N ALA A 304 -13.02 -13.69 -4.52
CA ALA A 304 -13.60 -13.83 -3.19
C ALA A 304 -15.13 -13.90 -3.22
N LEU A 305 -15.80 -13.06 -4.01
CA LEU A 305 -17.26 -13.09 -4.18
C LEU A 305 -17.75 -14.40 -4.82
N GLU A 306 -17.02 -14.95 -5.81
CA GLU A 306 -17.30 -16.25 -6.41
C GLU A 306 -17.24 -17.35 -5.33
N LEU A 307 -16.14 -17.40 -4.56
CA LEU A 307 -15.94 -18.39 -3.51
C LEU A 307 -16.99 -18.31 -2.39
N VAL A 308 -17.38 -17.09 -1.99
CA VAL A 308 -18.47 -16.90 -1.02
C VAL A 308 -19.81 -17.34 -1.60
N SER A 309 -20.04 -17.18 -2.90
CA SER A 309 -21.24 -17.70 -3.57
C SER A 309 -21.28 -19.22 -3.50
N GLU A 310 -20.18 -19.90 -3.84
CA GLU A 310 -20.05 -21.36 -3.71
C GLU A 310 -20.30 -21.81 -2.28
N ALA A 311 -19.67 -21.15 -1.30
CA ALA A 311 -19.90 -21.44 0.12
C ALA A 311 -21.38 -21.36 0.50
N THR A 312 -22.10 -20.34 0.01
CA THR A 312 -23.51 -20.12 0.35
C THR A 312 -24.45 -21.20 -0.20
N HIS A 313 -24.09 -21.85 -1.31
CA HIS A 313 -24.90 -22.91 -1.93
C HIS A 313 -24.77 -24.27 -1.21
N MET A 314 -23.88 -24.39 -0.23
CA MET A 314 -23.76 -25.65 0.51
C MET A 314 -24.92 -25.86 1.46
N SER A 315 -25.44 -27.09 1.49
CA SER A 315 -26.60 -27.48 2.29
C SER A 315 -26.44 -27.13 3.77
N PRO A 316 -27.51 -26.66 4.43
CA PRO A 316 -27.49 -26.29 5.83
C PRO A 316 -27.27 -27.52 6.74
N GLU A 317 -26.48 -27.27 7.80
CA GLU A 317 -26.32 -28.17 8.95
C GLU A 317 -26.62 -27.42 10.25
N GLU A 318 -26.46 -28.07 11.39
CA GLU A 318 -26.53 -27.41 12.71
C GLU A 318 -25.59 -26.19 12.75
N ASN A 319 -26.06 -25.01 13.20
CA ASN A 319 -25.41 -23.70 13.20
C ASN A 319 -25.41 -22.95 11.85
N GLU A 320 -26.45 -23.09 11.07
CA GLU A 320 -26.61 -22.37 9.80
C GLU A 320 -26.46 -20.84 9.94
N SER A 321 -27.02 -20.24 11.00
CA SER A 321 -26.96 -18.79 11.20
C SER A 321 -25.52 -18.28 11.39
N MET A 322 -24.67 -19.02 12.11
CA MET A 322 -23.25 -18.66 12.26
C MET A 322 -22.54 -18.69 10.90
N TYR A 323 -22.74 -19.74 10.14
CA TYR A 323 -22.11 -19.90 8.82
C TYR A 323 -22.59 -18.83 7.82
N ARG A 324 -23.89 -18.55 7.80
CA ARG A 324 -24.48 -17.47 6.99
C ARG A 324 -23.90 -16.11 7.36
N SER A 325 -23.76 -15.85 8.66
CA SER A 325 -23.13 -14.62 9.13
C SER A 325 -21.70 -14.46 8.59
N GLN A 326 -20.90 -15.53 8.59
CA GLN A 326 -19.54 -15.50 8.04
C GLN A 326 -19.53 -15.25 6.53
N CYS A 327 -20.43 -15.88 5.76
CA CYS A 327 -20.56 -15.63 4.34
C CYS A 327 -20.94 -14.18 4.02
N ASP A 328 -21.94 -13.64 4.74
CA ASP A 328 -22.41 -12.27 4.52
C ASP A 328 -21.38 -11.24 5.00
N PHE A 329 -20.62 -11.57 6.06
CA PHE A 329 -19.48 -10.77 6.52
C PHE A 329 -18.43 -10.62 5.41
N LEU A 330 -18.00 -11.71 4.78
CA LEU A 330 -17.02 -11.67 3.70
C LEU A 330 -17.56 -10.95 2.45
N ARG A 331 -18.87 -11.10 2.12
CA ARG A 331 -19.50 -10.33 1.05
C ARG A 331 -19.50 -8.84 1.33
N ALA A 332 -19.89 -8.45 2.54
CA ALA A 332 -19.90 -7.04 2.94
C ALA A 332 -18.49 -6.46 2.84
N THR A 333 -17.48 -7.18 3.32
CA THR A 333 -16.07 -6.78 3.22
C THR A 333 -15.64 -6.60 1.76
N CYS A 334 -15.97 -7.54 0.86
CA CYS A 334 -15.68 -7.39 -0.56
C CYS A 334 -16.33 -6.16 -1.17
N TYR A 335 -17.62 -5.93 -0.90
CA TYR A 335 -18.33 -4.77 -1.45
C TYR A 335 -17.83 -3.46 -0.85
N MET A 336 -17.46 -3.45 0.43
CA MET A 336 -16.83 -2.30 1.08
C MET A 336 -15.55 -1.89 0.35
N TYR A 337 -14.65 -2.84 0.10
CA TYR A 337 -13.41 -2.59 -0.62
C TYR A 337 -13.60 -2.28 -2.11
N GLN A 338 -14.72 -2.72 -2.73
CA GLN A 338 -15.08 -2.31 -4.08
C GLN A 338 -15.73 -0.91 -4.14
N GLY A 339 -15.95 -0.24 -3.01
CA GLY A 339 -16.67 1.03 -2.95
C GLY A 339 -18.19 0.92 -3.23
N LYS A 340 -18.76 -0.31 -3.22
CA LYS A 340 -20.18 -0.56 -3.44
C LYS A 340 -20.94 -0.52 -2.11
N LEU A 341 -21.05 0.66 -1.54
CA LEU A 341 -21.43 0.88 -0.15
C LEU A 341 -22.83 0.39 0.20
N GLU A 342 -23.84 0.63 -0.65
CA GLU A 342 -25.21 0.14 -0.42
C GLU A 342 -25.25 -1.39 -0.29
N LYS A 343 -24.45 -2.11 -1.13
CA LYS A 343 -24.35 -3.55 -1.05
C LYS A 343 -23.57 -3.96 0.20
N ALA A 344 -22.50 -3.26 0.51
CA ALA A 344 -21.69 -3.51 1.71
C ALA A 344 -22.56 -3.37 2.97
N GLU A 345 -23.30 -2.27 3.12
CA GLU A 345 -24.20 -2.04 4.24
C GLU A 345 -25.32 -3.09 4.33
N LYS A 346 -25.94 -3.43 3.19
CA LYS A 346 -26.94 -4.50 3.14
C LYS A 346 -26.41 -5.81 3.72
N TYR A 347 -25.25 -6.26 3.25
CA TYR A 347 -24.68 -7.53 3.69
C TYR A 347 -24.08 -7.46 5.10
N ALA A 348 -23.56 -6.31 5.53
CA ALA A 348 -23.14 -6.10 6.92
C ALA A 348 -24.32 -6.22 7.91
N ASN A 349 -25.49 -5.67 7.54
CA ASN A 349 -26.71 -5.81 8.33
C ASN A 349 -27.21 -7.26 8.35
N LEU A 350 -27.14 -8.00 7.23
CA LEU A 350 -27.47 -9.44 7.19
C LEU A 350 -26.51 -10.25 8.07
N ALA A 351 -25.20 -9.99 7.95
CA ALA A 351 -24.18 -10.64 8.78
C ALA A 351 -24.45 -10.44 10.28
N TYR A 352 -24.83 -9.22 10.66
CA TYR A 352 -25.18 -8.90 12.04
C TYR A 352 -26.45 -9.64 12.50
N GLY A 353 -27.51 -9.64 11.67
CA GLY A 353 -28.75 -10.37 11.97
C GLY A 353 -28.51 -11.85 12.21
N HIS A 354 -27.80 -12.52 11.30
CA HIS A 354 -27.46 -13.94 11.43
C HIS A 354 -26.52 -14.21 12.63
N ALA A 355 -25.60 -13.27 12.94
CA ALA A 355 -24.75 -13.38 14.11
C ALA A 355 -25.57 -13.37 15.41
N MET A 356 -26.53 -12.45 15.51
CA MET A 356 -27.47 -12.37 16.64
C MET A 356 -28.29 -13.68 16.81
N GLU A 357 -28.78 -14.22 15.69
CA GLU A 357 -29.49 -15.51 15.70
C GLU A 357 -28.62 -16.67 16.20
N SER A 358 -27.33 -16.66 15.86
CA SER A 358 -26.38 -17.70 16.27
C SER A 358 -26.05 -17.66 17.77
N GLY A 359 -26.27 -16.53 18.44
CA GLY A 359 -25.92 -16.30 19.83
C GLY A 359 -24.41 -16.25 20.13
N ASN A 360 -23.56 -16.23 19.08
CA ASN A 360 -22.12 -16.16 19.24
C ASN A 360 -21.66 -14.70 19.44
N ALA A 361 -21.32 -14.35 20.68
CA ALA A 361 -20.95 -12.98 21.06
C ALA A 361 -19.77 -12.41 20.23
N LYS A 362 -18.75 -13.22 19.93
CA LYS A 362 -17.58 -12.80 19.12
C LYS A 362 -17.98 -12.48 17.68
N GLN A 363 -18.85 -13.29 17.08
CA GLN A 363 -19.34 -13.04 15.73
C GLN A 363 -20.28 -11.84 15.68
N VAL A 364 -21.12 -11.64 16.68
CA VAL A 364 -21.96 -10.43 16.82
C VAL A 364 -21.09 -9.19 16.85
N PHE A 365 -20.07 -9.18 17.71
CA PHE A 365 -19.12 -8.07 17.80
C PHE A 365 -18.40 -7.79 16.46
N ARG A 366 -17.90 -8.84 15.79
CA ARG A 366 -17.24 -8.69 14.46
C ARG A 366 -18.17 -8.10 13.42
N ALA A 367 -19.43 -8.55 13.38
CA ALA A 367 -20.41 -8.03 12.45
C ALA A 367 -20.82 -6.57 12.78
N GLU A 368 -20.91 -6.22 14.07
CA GLU A 368 -21.13 -4.85 14.53
C GLU A 368 -19.99 -3.93 14.12
N LEU A 369 -18.75 -4.35 14.33
CA LEU A 369 -17.56 -3.63 13.90
C LEU A 369 -17.54 -3.43 12.37
N LEU A 370 -17.89 -4.47 11.60
CA LEU A 370 -17.98 -4.35 10.13
C LEU A 370 -19.01 -3.32 9.70
N LYS A 371 -20.15 -3.20 10.38
CA LYS A 371 -21.14 -2.14 10.09
C LYS A 371 -20.54 -0.75 10.27
N VAL A 372 -19.79 -0.54 11.35
CA VAL A 372 -19.09 0.73 11.59
C VAL A 372 -18.04 0.98 10.50
N MET A 373 -17.20 -0.03 10.20
CA MET A 373 -16.18 0.08 9.16
C MET A 373 -16.77 0.35 7.77
N THR A 374 -17.90 -0.24 7.43
CA THR A 374 -18.61 0.00 6.17
C THR A 374 -19.10 1.44 6.08
N ARG A 375 -19.66 1.99 7.15
CA ARG A 375 -20.07 3.41 7.21
C ARG A 375 -18.87 4.34 7.12
N MET A 376 -17.78 4.03 7.84
CA MET A 376 -16.53 4.78 7.74
C MET A 376 -15.98 4.77 6.31
N SER A 377 -15.98 3.62 5.62
CA SER A 377 -15.57 3.52 4.23
C SER A 377 -16.41 4.40 3.30
N GLY A 378 -17.70 4.60 3.62
CA GLY A 378 -18.55 5.56 2.93
C GLY A 378 -18.06 6.99 3.05
N TRP A 379 -17.50 7.36 4.17
CA TRP A 379 -16.91 8.69 4.35
C TRP A 379 -15.65 8.92 3.54
N TYR A 380 -14.93 7.88 3.30
CA TYR A 380 -13.75 7.95 2.46
C TYR A 380 -14.08 8.19 1.00
N ASN A 381 -15.33 8.01 0.63
CA ASN A 381 -15.77 8.37 -0.68
C ASN A 381 -16.32 9.80 -0.59
N ILE A 382 -15.53 10.81 -0.97
CA ILE A 382 -15.85 12.25 -0.96
C ILE A 382 -17.20 12.55 -1.64
N PHE A 383 -17.73 11.60 -2.38
CA PHE A 383 -18.97 11.70 -3.10
C PHE A 383 -20.21 11.43 -2.26
N PHE A 384 -20.04 11.06 -0.99
CA PHE A 384 -21.18 10.78 -0.13
C PHE A 384 -21.28 11.81 0.99
N CYS A 385 -22.46 12.34 1.17
CA CYS A 385 -22.80 13.14 2.35
C CYS A 385 -22.57 12.33 3.60
N VAL A 386 -21.72 12.84 4.42
CA VAL A 386 -21.38 12.20 5.69
C VAL A 386 -22.45 12.55 6.70
N GLN A 387 -23.05 11.52 7.27
CA GLN A 387 -23.74 11.63 8.55
C GLN A 387 -22.70 11.42 9.66
N ASP A 388 -22.76 12.24 10.71
CA ASP A 388 -22.00 12.01 11.92
C ASP A 388 -22.21 10.59 12.38
N ILE A 389 -21.13 9.80 12.52
CA ILE A 389 -21.21 8.53 13.21
C ILE A 389 -20.84 8.79 14.66
N PRO A 390 -21.79 8.73 15.57
CA PRO A 390 -21.44 8.72 16.97
C PRO A 390 -20.59 7.48 17.22
N ILE A 391 -19.38 7.66 17.75
CA ILE A 391 -18.62 6.55 18.32
C ILE A 391 -19.35 6.19 19.61
N GLU A 392 -20.10 5.10 19.56
CA GLU A 392 -20.83 4.64 20.73
C GLU A 392 -19.85 4.19 21.81
N ALA A 393 -20.01 4.68 23.03
CA ALA A 393 -19.15 4.33 24.16
C ALA A 393 -19.08 2.80 24.36
N GLU A 394 -20.20 2.11 24.15
CA GLU A 394 -20.29 0.65 24.22
C GLU A 394 -19.38 -0.05 23.18
N LEU A 395 -19.28 0.46 21.96
CA LEU A 395 -18.37 -0.08 20.96
C LEU A 395 -16.91 0.10 21.38
N ILE A 396 -16.56 1.25 21.92
CA ILE A 396 -15.22 1.51 22.45
C ILE A 396 -14.87 0.52 23.56
N GLU A 397 -15.79 0.29 24.51
CA GLU A 397 -15.59 -0.66 25.59
C GLU A 397 -15.41 -2.09 25.05
N LYS A 398 -16.20 -2.51 24.05
CA LYS A 398 -16.06 -3.81 23.40
C LYS A 398 -14.72 -3.94 22.68
N LEU A 399 -14.29 -2.92 21.93
CA LEU A 399 -12.98 -2.92 21.25
C LEU A 399 -11.82 -3.05 22.24
N MET A 400 -11.92 -2.37 23.38
CA MET A 400 -10.94 -2.50 24.46
C MET A 400 -10.96 -3.89 25.10
N GLN A 401 -12.17 -4.43 25.38
CA GLN A 401 -12.37 -5.73 26.01
C GLN A 401 -11.85 -6.89 25.14
N TYR A 402 -12.08 -6.84 23.82
CA TYR A 402 -11.66 -7.87 22.89
C TYR A 402 -10.23 -7.67 22.35
N GLY A 403 -9.51 -6.63 22.80
CA GLY A 403 -8.13 -6.38 22.38
C GLY A 403 -7.99 -5.76 20.99
N TYR A 404 -9.07 -5.27 20.38
CA TYR A 404 -9.08 -4.64 19.05
C TYR A 404 -8.52 -3.20 19.08
N ARG A 405 -7.29 -3.06 19.52
CA ARG A 405 -6.67 -1.74 19.73
C ARG A 405 -6.29 -1.06 18.42
N ASN A 406 -5.92 -1.83 17.40
CA ASN A 406 -5.61 -1.29 16.10
C ASN A 406 -6.86 -0.70 15.43
N HIS A 407 -7.96 -1.43 15.42
CA HIS A 407 -9.26 -0.93 14.95
C HIS A 407 -9.73 0.29 15.74
N LEU A 408 -9.51 0.30 17.06
CA LEU A 408 -9.85 1.45 17.89
C LEU A 408 -9.02 2.69 17.50
N ALA A 409 -7.73 2.52 17.23
CA ALA A 409 -6.88 3.61 16.77
C ALA A 409 -7.36 4.14 15.40
N HIS A 410 -7.71 3.26 14.46
CA HIS A 410 -8.32 3.64 13.19
C HIS A 410 -9.63 4.42 13.42
N ILE A 411 -10.53 3.91 14.26
CA ILE A 411 -11.80 4.58 14.55
C ILE A 411 -11.55 5.97 15.12
N TYR A 412 -10.62 6.13 16.06
CA TYR A 412 -10.29 7.43 16.63
C TYR A 412 -9.68 8.40 15.61
N ILE A 413 -8.83 7.91 14.71
CA ILE A 413 -8.19 8.76 13.70
C ILE A 413 -9.18 9.14 12.60
N TYR A 414 -10.09 8.23 12.25
CA TYR A 414 -10.93 8.38 11.07
C TYR A 414 -12.41 8.70 11.34
N ALA A 415 -12.93 8.44 12.53
CA ALA A 415 -14.37 8.53 12.81
C ALA A 415 -14.92 9.94 12.99
N TYR A 416 -14.07 10.95 13.09
CA TYR A 416 -14.46 12.35 13.22
C TYR A 416 -14.34 13.13 11.92
N ASP A 417 -14.40 12.43 10.81
CA ASP A 417 -14.34 13.05 9.50
C ASP A 417 -15.75 13.43 9.06
N ASN A 418 -16.10 14.67 9.22
CA ASN A 418 -17.32 15.23 8.70
C ASN A 418 -17.07 15.83 7.30
N HIS A 419 -18.15 15.98 6.57
CA HIS A 419 -18.18 16.57 5.24
C HIS A 419 -17.31 17.84 5.11
N PRO A 420 -16.54 18.03 4.01
CA PRO A 420 -15.65 19.18 3.83
C PRO A 420 -16.24 20.55 4.14
N LYS A 421 -17.51 20.81 3.79
CA LYS A 421 -18.19 22.09 4.06
C LYS A 421 -18.53 22.32 5.53
N VAL A 422 -18.67 21.27 6.31
CA VAL A 422 -18.94 21.31 7.75
C VAL A 422 -17.64 21.31 8.54
N VAL A 423 -16.69 20.65 8.00
CA VAL A 423 -15.37 20.40 8.54
C VAL A 423 -14.58 21.68 8.74
N ALA A 424 -14.66 22.63 7.82
CA ALA A 424 -14.08 23.96 8.03
C ALA A 424 -14.51 24.59 9.38
N LYS A 425 -15.64 24.18 9.92
CA LYS A 425 -16.11 24.61 11.25
C LYS A 425 -15.90 23.55 12.36
N ALA A 426 -16.01 22.25 12.03
CA ALA A 426 -16.01 21.16 13.00
C ALA A 426 -14.62 20.80 13.50
N TYR A 427 -13.57 21.03 12.73
CA TYR A 427 -12.18 20.80 13.14
C TYR A 427 -11.71 21.65 14.29
N ARG A 428 -12.36 22.72 14.49
CA ARG A 428 -12.16 23.51 15.67
C ARG A 428 -12.89 22.93 16.88
N SER A 429 -13.57 21.78 16.72
CA SER A 429 -14.19 21.14 17.86
C SER A 429 -13.10 20.43 18.67
N GLU A 430 -12.97 20.79 19.93
CA GLU A 430 -12.06 20.18 20.89
C GLU A 430 -12.21 18.66 20.95
N ALA A 431 -13.41 18.14 20.67
CA ALA A 431 -13.71 16.73 20.64
C ALA A 431 -13.00 15.98 19.49
N ALA A 432 -13.02 16.51 18.27
CA ALA A 432 -12.36 15.90 17.12
C ALA A 432 -10.86 15.77 17.34
N LEU A 433 -10.23 16.86 17.85
CA LEU A 433 -8.82 16.87 18.20
C LEU A 433 -8.47 15.88 19.31
N PHE A 434 -9.34 15.79 20.29
CA PHE A 434 -9.15 14.87 21.40
C PHE A 434 -9.12 13.42 20.91
N TYR A 435 -10.08 13.00 20.06
CA TYR A 435 -10.11 11.65 19.52
C TYR A 435 -8.95 11.39 18.56
N PHE A 436 -8.63 12.34 17.68
CA PHE A 436 -7.48 12.24 16.80
C PHE A 436 -6.17 12.07 17.59
N SER A 437 -5.95 12.91 18.60
CA SER A 437 -4.77 12.82 19.47
C SER A 437 -4.70 11.48 20.21
N LYS A 438 -5.83 10.97 20.70
CA LYS A 438 -5.91 9.64 21.31
C LYS A 438 -5.58 8.54 20.30
N GLY A 439 -6.09 8.63 19.08
CA GLY A 439 -5.82 7.67 18.01
C GLY A 439 -4.33 7.62 17.68
N VAL A 440 -3.70 8.79 17.49
CA VAL A 440 -2.24 8.87 17.23
C VAL A 440 -1.43 8.32 18.41
N ALA A 441 -1.80 8.68 19.66
CA ALA A 441 -1.12 8.17 20.85
C ALA A 441 -1.26 6.65 20.98
N LEU A 442 -2.44 6.12 20.68
CA LEU A 442 -2.70 4.68 20.69
C LEU A 442 -1.93 3.97 19.59
N ALA A 443 -1.95 4.49 18.34
CA ALA A 443 -1.18 3.95 17.22
C ALA A 443 0.31 3.88 17.52
N LYS A 444 0.88 4.94 18.13
CA LYS A 444 2.27 4.94 18.59
C LYS A 444 2.52 3.89 19.68
N LYS A 445 1.61 3.76 20.65
CA LYS A 445 1.75 2.80 21.76
C LYS A 445 1.73 1.36 21.28
N ILE A 446 0.82 1.01 20.36
CA ILE A 446 0.74 -0.32 19.78
C ILE A 446 1.81 -0.55 18.71
N GLY A 447 2.52 0.51 18.27
CA GLY A 447 3.55 0.45 17.26
C GLY A 447 3.03 0.39 15.81
N ASN A 448 1.78 0.82 15.54
CA ASN A 448 1.26 0.91 14.17
C ASN A 448 1.80 2.16 13.47
N GLU A 449 2.99 2.05 12.91
CA GLU A 449 3.68 3.15 12.26
C GLU A 449 3.02 3.58 10.96
N GLN A 450 2.37 2.66 10.25
CA GLN A 450 1.57 2.98 9.08
C GLN A 450 0.45 3.97 9.45
N LEU A 451 -0.28 3.69 10.51
CA LEU A 451 -1.37 4.54 10.96
C LEU A 451 -0.87 5.89 11.50
N VAL A 452 0.30 5.91 12.15
CA VAL A 452 0.95 7.18 12.56
C VAL A 452 1.37 8.00 11.35
N TYR A 453 1.94 7.35 10.32
CA TYR A 453 2.27 8.00 9.07
C TYR A 453 1.03 8.61 8.41
N ASP A 454 -0.06 7.83 8.33
CA ASP A 454 -1.32 8.28 7.75
C ASP A 454 -1.89 9.51 8.48
N ALA A 455 -1.82 9.49 9.80
CA ALA A 455 -2.23 10.63 10.61
C ALA A 455 -1.38 11.88 10.35
N TYR A 456 -0.07 11.72 10.17
CA TYR A 456 0.79 12.85 9.79
C TYR A 456 0.50 13.35 8.38
N GLN A 457 0.29 12.45 7.42
CA GLN A 457 -0.10 12.84 6.05
C GLN A 457 -1.42 13.62 6.04
N LYS A 458 -2.38 13.23 6.85
CA LYS A 458 -3.62 14.00 7.05
C LYS A 458 -3.34 15.42 7.51
N ASN A 459 -2.51 15.58 8.53
CA ASN A 459 -2.17 16.90 9.04
C ASN A 459 -1.47 17.76 7.97
N ILE A 460 -0.57 17.18 7.19
CA ILE A 460 0.12 17.88 6.08
C ILE A 460 -0.91 18.41 5.08
N MET A 461 -1.81 17.54 4.64
CA MET A 461 -2.81 17.91 3.62
C MET A 461 -3.79 18.96 4.14
N ILE A 462 -4.27 18.81 5.38
CA ILE A 462 -5.16 19.79 6.00
C ILE A 462 -4.50 21.16 6.09
N ALA A 463 -3.28 21.19 6.58
CA ALA A 463 -2.54 22.42 6.65
C ALA A 463 -2.37 23.04 5.25
N ALA A 464 -2.02 22.22 4.25
CA ALA A 464 -1.86 22.67 2.87
C ALA A 464 -3.16 23.21 2.26
N THR A 465 -4.29 22.50 2.41
CA THR A 465 -5.59 22.95 1.87
C THR A 465 -6.12 24.20 2.55
N ASN A 466 -5.73 24.48 3.78
CA ASN A 466 -6.05 25.72 4.49
C ASN A 466 -5.03 26.86 4.28
N GLY A 467 -4.08 26.68 3.37
CA GLY A 467 -3.04 27.66 3.11
C GLY A 467 -1.96 27.78 4.20
N MET A 468 -1.99 26.88 5.20
CA MET A 468 -1.01 26.85 6.29
C MET A 468 0.25 26.06 5.87
N ASN A 469 0.90 26.51 4.79
CA ASN A 469 1.99 25.76 4.15
C ASN A 469 3.19 25.53 5.07
N GLU A 470 3.45 26.43 6.02
CA GLU A 470 4.49 26.27 7.03
C GLU A 470 4.23 25.11 7.97
N ILE A 471 2.97 25.00 8.43
CA ILE A 471 2.55 23.89 9.28
C ILE A 471 2.62 22.60 8.49
N ALA A 472 2.21 22.62 7.21
CA ALA A 472 2.34 21.48 6.31
C ALA A 472 3.80 21.03 6.15
N LEU A 473 4.73 21.96 5.97
CA LEU A 473 6.16 21.66 5.90
C LEU A 473 6.71 21.13 7.22
N LEU A 474 6.32 21.71 8.36
CA LEU A 474 6.72 21.22 9.69
C LEU A 474 6.29 19.75 9.90
N TYR A 475 5.05 19.42 9.56
CA TYR A 475 4.59 18.04 9.62
C TYR A 475 5.29 17.14 8.61
N SER A 476 5.65 17.67 7.43
CA SER A 476 6.42 16.92 6.43
C SER A 476 7.82 16.56 6.95
N VAL A 477 8.51 17.50 7.60
CA VAL A 477 9.81 17.24 8.24
C VAL A 477 9.68 16.17 9.33
N ARG A 478 8.71 16.31 10.22
CA ARG A 478 8.46 15.34 11.29
C ARG A 478 8.12 13.96 10.74
N THR A 479 7.37 13.92 9.67
CA THR A 479 7.02 12.67 8.98
C THR A 479 8.26 12.05 8.37
N TYR A 480 9.13 12.84 7.74
CA TYR A 480 10.38 12.36 7.18
C TYR A 480 11.31 11.79 8.27
N GLU A 481 11.51 12.48 9.36
CA GLU A 481 12.31 11.97 10.49
C GLU A 481 11.78 10.64 11.01
N PHE A 482 10.46 10.51 11.10
CA PHE A 482 9.81 9.29 11.51
C PHE A 482 9.96 8.16 10.48
N MET A 483 9.95 8.47 9.18
CA MET A 483 9.90 7.48 8.09
C MET A 483 11.26 7.21 7.42
N LYS A 484 12.31 7.99 7.70
CA LYS A 484 13.61 7.90 7.02
C LYS A 484 14.28 6.50 7.07
N SER A 485 13.91 5.68 8.04
CA SER A 485 14.37 4.29 8.17
C SER A 485 13.43 3.28 7.51
N ARG A 486 12.36 3.72 6.86
CA ARG A 486 11.26 2.86 6.46
C ARG A 486 11.22 2.63 4.94
N GLY A 487 10.85 2.64 4.12
CA GLY A 487 10.90 2.29 2.70
C GLY A 487 10.74 3.49 1.77
N SER A 488 11.24 3.30 0.59
CA SER A 488 11.28 4.32 -0.46
C SER A 488 9.89 4.84 -0.88
N PHE A 489 8.84 4.00 -0.79
CA PHE A 489 7.48 4.37 -1.15
C PHE A 489 6.96 5.58 -0.36
N TYR A 490 7.07 5.55 0.97
CA TYR A 490 6.64 6.67 1.81
C TYR A 490 7.48 7.92 1.57
N THR A 491 8.77 7.72 1.32
CA THR A 491 9.68 8.82 0.97
C THR A 491 9.24 9.49 -0.33
N GLY A 492 8.87 8.71 -1.36
CA GLY A 492 8.38 9.25 -2.63
C GLY A 492 7.14 10.13 -2.47
N ARG A 493 6.15 9.68 -1.71
CA ARG A 493 4.94 10.48 -1.43
C ARG A 493 5.23 11.72 -0.62
N LEU A 494 6.11 11.61 0.37
CA LEU A 494 6.52 12.76 1.17
C LEU A 494 7.22 13.82 0.30
N MET A 495 8.13 13.39 -0.59
CA MET A 495 8.78 14.30 -1.54
C MET A 495 7.76 14.98 -2.47
N SER A 496 6.77 14.26 -2.99
CA SER A 496 5.68 14.85 -3.78
C SER A 496 4.90 15.91 -2.97
N GLY A 497 4.55 15.60 -1.74
CA GLY A 497 3.83 16.53 -0.84
C GLY A 497 4.64 17.77 -0.48
N ILE A 498 5.94 17.62 -0.21
CA ILE A 498 6.85 18.76 0.02
C ILE A 498 6.92 19.61 -1.25
N GLY A 499 7.07 18.99 -2.42
CA GLY A 499 7.06 19.69 -3.71
C GLY A 499 5.78 20.52 -3.90
N TYR A 500 4.62 19.94 -3.56
CA TYR A 500 3.34 20.64 -3.63
C TYR A 500 3.30 21.89 -2.72
N ASN A 501 3.69 21.76 -1.45
CA ASN A 501 3.71 22.88 -0.51
C ASN A 501 4.69 23.97 -0.93
N LEU A 502 5.89 23.58 -1.42
CA LEU A 502 6.87 24.54 -1.94
C LEU A 502 6.37 25.26 -3.20
N SER A 503 5.65 24.56 -4.09
CA SER A 503 4.98 25.19 -5.23
C SER A 503 3.96 26.24 -4.76
N ALA A 504 3.14 25.90 -3.77
CA ALA A 504 2.15 26.81 -3.21
C ALA A 504 2.78 28.07 -2.61
N MET A 505 4.00 27.94 -2.07
CA MET A 505 4.79 29.06 -1.53
C MET A 505 5.62 29.80 -2.58
N GLY A 506 5.47 29.48 -3.88
CA GLY A 506 6.25 30.10 -4.95
C GLY A 506 7.71 29.66 -5.05
N LYS A 507 8.15 28.67 -4.23
CA LYS A 507 9.53 28.11 -4.28
C LYS A 507 9.67 27.07 -5.38
N ASN A 508 9.36 27.48 -6.61
CA ASN A 508 9.12 26.58 -7.74
C ASN A 508 10.34 25.73 -8.14
N GLU A 509 11.56 26.26 -8.06
CA GLU A 509 12.77 25.52 -8.39
C GLU A 509 13.08 24.41 -7.38
N MET A 510 12.89 24.69 -6.09
CA MET A 510 13.02 23.68 -5.06
C MET A 510 11.92 22.61 -5.20
N ALA A 511 10.67 23.01 -5.41
CA ALA A 511 9.57 22.10 -5.65
C ALA A 511 9.87 21.11 -6.78
N GLN A 512 10.45 21.58 -7.87
CA GLN A 512 10.82 20.73 -9.01
C GLN A 512 11.84 19.66 -8.63
N GLN A 513 12.82 19.96 -7.78
CA GLN A 513 13.81 18.98 -7.32
C GLN A 513 13.12 17.84 -6.53
N TYR A 514 12.20 18.18 -5.64
CA TYR A 514 11.43 17.19 -4.88
C TYR A 514 10.54 16.34 -5.77
N TYR A 515 9.86 16.93 -6.76
CA TYR A 515 9.08 16.17 -7.73
C TYR A 515 9.94 15.21 -8.57
N ASN A 516 11.11 15.66 -9.03
CA ASN A 516 12.04 14.81 -9.77
C ASN A 516 12.44 13.59 -8.94
N ARG A 517 12.78 13.80 -7.66
CA ARG A 517 13.15 12.72 -6.77
C ARG A 517 11.98 11.76 -6.49
N ALA A 518 10.77 12.28 -6.34
CA ALA A 518 9.58 11.46 -6.18
C ALA A 518 9.32 10.57 -7.43
N ILE A 519 9.48 11.13 -8.63
CA ILE A 519 9.33 10.39 -9.90
C ILE A 519 10.36 9.25 -9.98
N GLU A 520 11.63 9.50 -9.64
CA GLU A 520 12.66 8.46 -9.64
C GLU A 520 12.29 7.32 -8.69
N ILE A 521 11.91 7.64 -7.45
CA ILE A 521 11.51 6.65 -6.44
C ILE A 521 10.32 5.81 -6.93
N PHE A 522 9.27 6.45 -7.45
CA PHE A 522 8.09 5.73 -7.91
C PHE A 522 8.34 4.93 -9.19
N TYR A 523 9.26 5.38 -10.03
CA TYR A 523 9.68 4.59 -11.18
C TYR A 523 10.43 3.32 -10.75
N GLU A 524 11.38 3.43 -9.81
CA GLU A 524 12.11 2.29 -9.24
C GLU A 524 11.16 1.29 -8.57
N LEU A 525 10.15 1.78 -7.88
CA LEU A 525 9.11 0.97 -7.22
C LEU A 525 8.02 0.47 -8.18
N ARG A 526 8.06 0.86 -9.47
CA ARG A 526 7.07 0.49 -10.48
C ARG A 526 5.63 0.87 -10.11
N LEU A 527 5.43 2.11 -9.65
CA LEU A 527 4.15 2.66 -9.21
C LEU A 527 3.63 3.71 -10.21
N PRO A 528 3.05 3.29 -11.35
CA PRO A 528 2.65 4.21 -12.41
C PRO A 528 1.56 5.21 -11.99
N GLU A 529 0.67 4.85 -11.08
CA GLU A 529 -0.35 5.77 -10.56
C GLU A 529 0.30 6.95 -9.83
N ASP A 530 1.22 6.67 -8.92
CA ASP A 530 1.95 7.72 -8.18
C ASP A 530 2.82 8.56 -9.14
N ILE A 531 3.37 7.94 -10.19
CA ILE A 531 4.07 8.66 -11.26
C ILE A 531 3.11 9.64 -11.95
N ALA A 532 1.90 9.22 -12.32
CA ALA A 532 0.92 10.09 -12.96
C ALA A 532 0.58 11.31 -12.10
N GLU A 533 0.39 11.11 -10.80
CA GLU A 533 0.09 12.18 -9.85
C GLU A 533 1.27 13.17 -9.71
N VAL A 534 2.49 12.68 -9.61
CA VAL A 534 3.66 13.56 -9.47
C VAL A 534 3.90 14.37 -10.74
N TYR A 535 3.74 13.77 -11.93
CA TYR A 535 3.82 14.51 -13.19
C TYR A 535 2.73 15.59 -13.29
N TYR A 536 1.51 15.29 -12.84
CA TYR A 536 0.44 16.27 -12.73
C TYR A 536 0.83 17.45 -11.82
N ASN A 537 1.31 17.16 -10.60
CA ASN A 537 1.71 18.19 -9.64
C ASN A 537 2.90 19.03 -10.17
N ARG A 538 3.85 18.40 -10.83
CA ARG A 538 4.99 19.12 -11.46
C ARG A 538 4.52 19.99 -12.63
N ALA A 539 3.54 19.54 -13.40
CA ALA A 539 2.94 20.35 -14.45
C ALA A 539 2.28 21.62 -13.90
N LEU A 540 1.57 21.53 -12.78
CA LEU A 540 1.03 22.72 -12.10
C LEU A 540 2.14 23.69 -11.71
N ASN A 541 3.25 23.18 -11.17
CA ASN A 541 4.42 23.99 -10.87
C ASN A 541 5.02 24.68 -12.11
N TYR A 542 5.03 24.02 -13.26
CA TYR A 542 5.46 24.64 -14.53
C TYR A 542 4.47 25.69 -15.03
N ILE A 543 3.16 25.48 -14.85
CA ILE A 543 2.13 26.49 -15.18
C ILE A 543 2.34 27.77 -14.36
N MET A 544 2.64 27.65 -13.08
CA MET A 544 2.94 28.79 -12.21
C MET A 544 4.18 29.58 -12.67
N GLN A 545 5.13 28.89 -13.29
CA GLN A 545 6.33 29.50 -13.90
C GLN A 545 6.10 29.99 -15.34
N GLU A 546 4.90 29.89 -15.87
CA GLU A 546 4.56 30.17 -17.27
C GLU A 546 5.33 29.31 -18.29
N ARG A 547 5.84 28.16 -17.84
CA ARG A 547 6.56 27.16 -18.65
C ARG A 547 5.57 26.17 -19.28
N TYR A 548 4.68 26.68 -20.11
CA TYR A 548 3.55 25.90 -20.65
C TYR A 548 3.92 24.71 -21.52
N ALA A 549 5.08 24.75 -22.19
CA ALA A 549 5.56 23.61 -23.00
C ALA A 549 5.98 22.42 -22.11
N ASP A 550 6.67 22.71 -21.00
CA ASP A 550 7.05 21.69 -20.02
C ASP A 550 5.82 21.14 -19.29
N ALA A 551 4.88 22.01 -18.96
CA ALA A 551 3.61 21.62 -18.37
C ALA A 551 2.81 20.68 -19.29
N GLU A 552 2.70 21.01 -20.58
CA GLU A 552 2.01 20.14 -21.55
C GLU A 552 2.67 18.77 -21.65
N HIS A 553 3.99 18.70 -21.67
CA HIS A 553 4.73 17.44 -21.71
C HIS A 553 4.35 16.56 -20.49
N ASP A 554 4.41 17.11 -19.29
CA ASP A 554 4.10 16.37 -18.07
C ASP A 554 2.62 15.96 -17.99
N LEU A 555 1.69 16.85 -18.37
CA LEU A 555 0.26 16.52 -18.44
C LEU A 555 -0.04 15.39 -19.43
N LEU A 556 0.65 15.35 -20.56
CA LEU A 556 0.51 14.27 -21.53
C LEU A 556 1.01 12.92 -21.00
N ILE A 557 2.09 12.92 -20.22
CA ILE A 557 2.57 11.70 -19.55
C ILE A 557 1.52 11.22 -18.54
N SER A 558 1.06 12.10 -17.66
CA SER A 558 0.02 11.78 -16.67
C SER A 558 -1.25 11.24 -17.35
N MET A 559 -1.71 11.90 -18.42
CA MET A 559 -2.89 11.47 -19.16
C MET A 559 -2.73 10.09 -19.80
N LYS A 560 -1.57 9.80 -20.42
CA LYS A 560 -1.28 8.47 -21.00
C LYS A 560 -1.35 7.36 -19.96
N VAL A 561 -0.82 7.60 -18.76
CA VAL A 561 -0.87 6.63 -17.66
C VAL A 561 -2.33 6.38 -17.25
N ILE A 562 -3.09 7.45 -17.02
CA ILE A 562 -4.48 7.37 -16.57
C ILE A 562 -5.36 6.64 -17.60
N GLU A 563 -5.24 6.99 -18.88
CA GLU A 563 -6.03 6.35 -19.95
C GLU A 563 -5.69 4.87 -20.11
N LYS A 564 -4.41 4.51 -20.10
CA LYS A 564 -3.97 3.13 -20.33
C LYS A 564 -4.28 2.20 -19.16
N LEU A 565 -4.24 2.71 -17.94
CA LEU A 565 -4.56 1.94 -16.73
C LEU A 565 -6.03 2.01 -16.34
N HIS A 566 -6.86 2.72 -17.13
CA HIS A 566 -8.27 2.95 -16.84
C HIS A 566 -8.54 3.54 -15.44
N LEU A 567 -7.65 4.42 -14.99
CA LEU A 567 -7.70 5.06 -13.68
C LEU A 567 -8.67 6.26 -13.63
N ASN A 568 -9.81 6.18 -14.29
CA ASN A 568 -10.78 7.28 -14.43
C ASN A 568 -11.40 7.76 -13.09
N SER A 569 -11.11 7.05 -12.00
CA SER A 569 -11.53 7.40 -10.64
C SER A 569 -10.49 8.18 -9.85
N LEU A 570 -9.34 8.51 -10.45
CA LEU A 570 -8.34 9.35 -9.81
C LEU A 570 -8.85 10.78 -9.69
N ARG A 571 -8.88 11.30 -8.49
CA ARG A 571 -9.45 12.60 -8.18
C ARG A 571 -8.51 13.76 -8.44
N VAL A 572 -7.26 13.60 -8.02
CA VAL A 572 -6.27 14.68 -8.12
C VAL A 572 -5.96 14.96 -9.58
N CYS A 573 -5.90 13.90 -10.40
CA CYS A 573 -5.60 14.01 -11.81
C CYS A 573 -6.65 13.30 -12.68
N ASN A 574 -7.90 13.70 -12.56
CA ASN A 574 -8.95 13.19 -13.44
C ASN A 574 -8.78 13.71 -14.89
N LEU A 575 -9.35 13.00 -15.84
CA LEU A 575 -9.19 13.33 -17.26
C LEU A 575 -9.80 14.70 -17.62
N SER A 576 -10.91 15.12 -16.99
CA SER A 576 -11.52 16.43 -17.25
C SER A 576 -10.56 17.56 -16.88
N LYS A 577 -9.92 17.46 -15.72
CA LYS A 577 -8.94 18.43 -15.22
C LYS A 577 -7.69 18.47 -16.09
N LEU A 578 -7.20 17.31 -16.51
CA LEU A 578 -6.06 17.21 -17.43
C LEU A 578 -6.36 17.84 -18.79
N TYR A 579 -7.52 17.58 -19.38
CA TYR A 579 -7.93 18.22 -20.63
C TYR A 579 -8.08 19.73 -20.50
N ALA A 580 -8.64 20.22 -19.37
CA ALA A 580 -8.76 21.65 -19.12
C ALA A 580 -7.38 22.32 -18.98
N LEU A 581 -6.45 21.70 -18.25
CA LEU A 581 -5.07 22.20 -18.11
C LEU A 581 -4.29 22.17 -19.42
N LEU A 582 -4.45 21.13 -20.24
CA LEU A 582 -3.88 21.05 -21.57
C LEU A 582 -4.43 22.12 -22.50
N ALA A 583 -5.74 22.43 -22.41
CA ALA A 583 -6.34 23.54 -23.14
C ALA A 583 -5.77 24.88 -22.68
N LEU A 584 -5.62 25.08 -21.37
CA LEU A 584 -5.01 26.27 -20.78
C LEU A 584 -3.55 26.45 -21.25
N ALA A 585 -2.75 25.40 -21.20
CA ALA A 585 -1.37 25.43 -21.66
C ALA A 585 -1.29 25.72 -23.18
N GLY A 586 -2.19 25.13 -23.97
CA GLY A 586 -2.27 25.36 -25.42
C GLY A 586 -2.56 26.81 -25.77
N ILE A 587 -3.61 27.40 -25.18
CA ILE A 587 -3.99 28.81 -25.49
C ILE A 587 -2.96 29.80 -24.94
N SER A 588 -2.32 29.51 -23.82
CA SER A 588 -1.25 30.35 -23.27
C SER A 588 -0.03 30.40 -24.19
N ARG A 589 0.21 29.32 -24.95
CA ARG A 589 1.22 29.28 -26.04
C ARG A 589 0.69 29.83 -27.39
N LYS A 590 -0.54 30.33 -27.42
CA LYS A 590 -1.21 30.78 -28.63
C LYS A 590 -1.51 29.68 -29.66
N ASP A 591 -1.62 28.44 -29.20
CA ASP A 591 -2.01 27.30 -30.02
C ASP A 591 -3.53 27.08 -29.90
N ARG A 592 -4.28 27.81 -30.74
CA ARG A 592 -5.73 27.78 -30.79
C ARG A 592 -6.28 26.39 -31.04
N PHE A 593 -5.67 25.65 -31.97
CA PHE A 593 -6.15 24.32 -32.38
C PHE A 593 -6.04 23.31 -31.24
N THR A 594 -4.92 23.29 -30.55
CA THR A 594 -4.70 22.43 -29.37
C THR A 594 -5.69 22.78 -28.26
N CYS A 595 -5.91 24.06 -28.00
CA CYS A 595 -6.90 24.52 -27.03
C CYS A 595 -8.31 24.00 -27.34
N GLU A 596 -8.80 24.23 -28.57
CA GLU A 596 -10.17 23.80 -28.97
C GLU A 596 -10.34 22.29 -28.87
N ARG A 597 -9.34 21.53 -29.30
CA ARG A 597 -9.37 20.06 -29.23
C ARG A 597 -9.53 19.56 -27.78
N TYR A 598 -8.74 20.10 -26.87
CA TYR A 598 -8.80 19.67 -25.47
C TYR A 598 -10.03 20.20 -24.73
N LEU A 599 -10.51 21.40 -25.04
CA LEU A 599 -11.80 21.91 -24.55
C LEU A 599 -12.98 21.01 -24.97
N LEU A 600 -12.97 20.53 -26.21
CA LEU A 600 -13.97 19.59 -26.68
C LEU A 600 -13.94 18.27 -25.90
N SER A 601 -12.74 17.71 -25.69
CA SER A 601 -12.55 16.47 -24.90
C SER A 601 -12.99 16.66 -23.45
N CYS A 602 -12.61 17.78 -22.82
CA CYS A 602 -13.01 18.14 -21.47
C CYS A 602 -14.54 18.19 -21.35
N ARG A 603 -15.20 18.91 -22.27
CA ARG A 603 -16.66 19.04 -22.28
C ARG A 603 -17.36 17.69 -22.47
N GLN A 604 -16.86 16.83 -23.34
CA GLN A 604 -17.43 15.50 -23.55
C GLN A 604 -17.33 14.65 -22.28
N PHE A 605 -16.22 14.73 -21.58
CA PHE A 605 -16.00 13.99 -20.34
C PHE A 605 -16.89 14.52 -19.20
N LEU A 606 -16.97 15.84 -19.04
CA LEU A 606 -17.88 16.49 -18.07
C LEU A 606 -19.34 16.11 -18.32
N ASN A 607 -19.79 16.15 -19.56
CA ASN A 607 -21.16 15.74 -19.92
C ASN A 607 -21.40 14.25 -19.58
N TYR A 608 -20.42 13.38 -19.83
CA TYR A 608 -20.50 11.97 -19.47
C TYR A 608 -20.68 11.75 -17.96
N ILE A 609 -19.94 12.49 -17.13
CA ILE A 609 -20.04 12.44 -15.67
C ILE A 609 -21.47 12.85 -15.26
N VAL A 610 -21.93 14.00 -15.71
CA VAL A 610 -23.27 14.53 -15.37
C VAL A 610 -24.40 13.59 -15.81
N GLU A 611 -24.30 12.95 -16.99
CA GLU A 611 -25.29 11.98 -17.45
C GLU A 611 -25.29 10.67 -16.64
N LYS A 612 -24.11 10.24 -16.20
CA LYS A 612 -23.97 9.04 -15.37
C LYS A 612 -24.59 9.25 -13.99
N GLU A 613 -24.41 10.43 -13.43
CA GLU A 613 -25.01 10.83 -12.16
C GLU A 613 -26.55 10.91 -12.23
N LYS A 614 -27.08 11.53 -13.27
CA LYS A 614 -28.54 11.59 -13.50
C LYS A 614 -29.18 10.22 -13.64
N LYS A 615 -28.48 9.22 -14.20
CA LYS A 615 -29.00 7.85 -14.36
C LYS A 615 -29.02 7.05 -13.06
N ASN A 616 -28.20 7.40 -12.09
CA ASN A 616 -28.13 6.68 -10.84
C ASN A 616 -29.18 7.08 -9.80
N ASN A 617 -30.04 8.06 -10.09
CA ASN A 617 -31.20 8.51 -9.29
C ASN A 617 -30.96 8.74 -7.79
N ASN A 618 -29.72 8.91 -7.36
CA ASN A 618 -29.42 9.21 -5.97
C ASN A 618 -29.22 10.70 -5.78
N GLU A 619 -30.21 11.36 -5.15
CA GLU A 619 -30.11 12.76 -4.72
C GLU A 619 -28.91 13.02 -3.78
N GLU A 620 -28.35 11.96 -3.19
CA GLU A 620 -27.14 12.00 -2.33
C GLU A 620 -25.83 12.13 -3.12
N ILE A 621 -25.81 11.88 -4.44
CA ILE A 621 -24.62 12.02 -5.31
C ILE A 621 -24.37 13.48 -5.74
N ILE A 622 -25.17 14.41 -5.28
CA ILE A 622 -25.08 15.85 -5.61
C ILE A 622 -23.75 16.49 -5.16
N HIS A 623 -22.92 15.79 -4.42
CA HIS A 623 -21.64 16.31 -3.91
C HIS A 623 -20.43 16.17 -4.84
N ASP A 624 -20.57 15.54 -5.99
CA ASP A 624 -19.56 15.62 -7.05
C ASP A 624 -19.44 17.02 -7.69
N TYR A 625 -20.37 17.92 -7.38
CA TYR A 625 -20.30 19.28 -7.86
C TYR A 625 -19.09 20.08 -7.32
N ALA A 626 -18.60 19.80 -6.13
CA ALA A 626 -17.42 20.48 -5.60
C ALA A 626 -16.13 20.17 -6.39
N GLN A 627 -16.06 18.98 -7.03
CA GLN A 627 -14.96 18.65 -7.94
C GLN A 627 -15.23 19.15 -9.36
N CYS A 628 -16.48 19.19 -9.78
CA CYS A 628 -16.84 19.83 -11.03
C CYS A 628 -16.54 21.32 -11.00
N ASP A 629 -16.57 21.99 -9.85
CA ASP A 629 -16.29 23.43 -9.76
C ASP A 629 -14.84 23.75 -10.14
N ASP A 630 -13.84 22.97 -9.68
CA ASP A 630 -12.45 23.10 -10.11
C ASP A 630 -12.28 22.86 -11.61
N ASP A 631 -12.89 21.79 -12.12
CA ASP A 631 -12.83 21.43 -13.53
C ASP A 631 -13.54 22.46 -14.39
N MET A 632 -14.69 22.95 -13.93
CA MET A 632 -15.45 23.99 -14.60
C MET A 632 -14.74 25.35 -14.55
N PHE A 633 -14.05 25.66 -13.45
CA PHE A 633 -13.19 26.83 -13.37
C PHE A 633 -12.12 26.80 -14.47
N LEU A 634 -11.33 25.72 -14.52
CA LEU A 634 -10.25 25.58 -15.52
C LEU A 634 -10.77 25.57 -16.95
N TYR A 635 -11.90 24.87 -17.18
CA TYR A 635 -12.55 24.83 -18.49
C TYR A 635 -13.05 26.21 -18.94
N THR A 636 -13.76 26.94 -18.10
CA THR A 636 -14.30 28.27 -18.39
C THR A 636 -13.18 29.31 -18.51
N PHE A 637 -12.11 29.17 -17.72
CA PHE A 637 -10.91 30.01 -17.85
C PHE A 637 -10.22 29.83 -19.19
N ALA A 638 -9.98 28.58 -19.62
CA ALA A 638 -9.39 28.30 -20.92
C ALA A 638 -10.29 28.81 -22.09
N GLN A 639 -11.62 28.71 -21.95
CA GLN A 639 -12.57 29.28 -22.91
C GLN A 639 -12.51 30.82 -22.95
N ALA A 640 -12.37 31.47 -21.79
CA ALA A 640 -12.20 32.92 -21.73
C ALA A 640 -10.97 33.38 -22.48
N LEU A 641 -9.85 32.71 -22.30
CA LEU A 641 -8.60 33.00 -23.02
C LEU A 641 -8.73 32.74 -24.52
N LEU A 642 -9.43 31.68 -24.93
CA LEU A 642 -9.68 31.40 -26.34
C LEU A 642 -10.54 32.49 -26.97
N ASN A 643 -11.62 32.91 -26.32
CA ASN A 643 -12.46 34.02 -26.79
C ASN A 643 -11.67 35.35 -26.87
N GLN A 644 -10.82 35.62 -25.89
CA GLN A 644 -9.96 36.80 -25.91
C GLN A 644 -8.94 36.75 -27.07
N TYR A 645 -8.39 35.59 -27.33
CA TYR A 645 -7.47 35.37 -28.47
C TYR A 645 -8.18 35.61 -29.82
N ASP A 646 -9.42 35.16 -29.95
CA ASP A 646 -10.25 35.35 -31.15
C ASP A 646 -10.86 36.78 -31.27
N GLY A 647 -10.57 37.66 -30.31
CA GLY A 647 -11.13 39.04 -30.29
C GLY A 647 -12.57 39.16 -29.86
N ASN A 648 -13.16 38.07 -29.38
CA ASN A 648 -14.53 38.08 -28.82
C ASN A 648 -14.47 38.48 -27.34
N PHE A 649 -14.28 39.79 -27.09
CA PHE A 649 -14.06 40.31 -25.73
C PHE A 649 -15.27 40.20 -24.82
N GLU A 650 -16.49 40.27 -25.33
CA GLU A 650 -17.69 40.07 -24.52
C GLU A 650 -17.84 38.62 -24.11
N GLY A 651 -17.64 37.67 -25.04
CA GLY A 651 -17.62 36.25 -24.70
C GLY A 651 -16.48 35.87 -23.75
N ALA A 652 -15.33 36.54 -23.84
CA ALA A 652 -14.23 36.39 -22.89
C ALA A 652 -14.65 36.86 -21.50
N TYR A 653 -15.25 38.05 -21.40
CA TYR A 653 -15.74 38.59 -20.13
C TYR A 653 -16.75 37.66 -19.47
N ASP A 654 -17.76 37.20 -20.20
CA ASP A 654 -18.79 36.30 -19.69
C ASP A 654 -18.17 34.96 -19.14
N ASN A 655 -17.18 34.44 -19.83
CA ASN A 655 -16.50 33.21 -19.37
C ASN A 655 -15.58 33.47 -18.18
N PHE A 656 -14.91 34.64 -18.10
CA PHE A 656 -14.18 35.04 -16.91
C PHE A 656 -15.05 35.19 -15.68
N GLU A 657 -16.26 35.77 -15.82
CA GLU A 657 -17.24 35.90 -14.72
C GLU A 657 -17.73 34.50 -14.26
N LYS A 658 -17.98 33.58 -15.19
CA LYS A 658 -18.31 32.19 -14.83
C LYS A 658 -17.15 31.50 -14.12
N ALA A 659 -15.94 31.69 -14.62
CA ALA A 659 -14.76 31.14 -13.97
C ALA A 659 -14.57 31.69 -12.55
N GLU A 660 -14.79 33.01 -12.34
CA GLU A 660 -14.77 33.63 -11.01
C GLU A 660 -15.80 33.01 -10.07
N HIS A 661 -17.01 32.71 -10.59
CA HIS A 661 -18.05 32.07 -9.80
C HIS A 661 -17.64 30.66 -9.35
N PHE A 662 -17.07 29.86 -10.26
CA PHE A 662 -16.55 28.53 -9.91
C PHE A 662 -15.36 28.59 -8.97
N LEU A 663 -14.45 29.55 -9.18
CA LEU A 663 -13.31 29.79 -8.30
C LEU A 663 -13.74 30.09 -6.86
N ALA A 664 -14.82 30.87 -6.70
CA ALA A 664 -15.35 31.20 -5.38
C ALA A 664 -16.05 30.01 -4.67
N GLN A 665 -16.42 28.98 -5.42
CA GLN A 665 -17.06 27.77 -4.89
C GLN A 665 -16.07 26.63 -4.71
N ALA A 666 -14.97 26.66 -5.45
CA ALA A 666 -13.92 25.66 -5.38
C ALA A 666 -13.20 25.72 -4.02
N GLU A 667 -12.97 24.55 -3.42
CA GLU A 667 -12.35 24.44 -2.10
C GLU A 667 -10.83 24.21 -2.21
N GLY A 668 -10.07 25.30 -2.16
CA GLY A 668 -8.69 25.24 -1.62
C GLY A 668 -7.54 24.89 -2.57
N ASN A 669 -7.76 24.59 -3.86
CA ASN A 669 -6.66 24.19 -4.76
C ASN A 669 -6.29 25.21 -5.84
N GLU A 670 -6.77 26.44 -5.75
CA GLU A 670 -6.66 27.42 -6.84
C GLU A 670 -5.43 28.32 -6.75
N PHE A 671 -4.61 28.21 -5.71
CA PHE A 671 -3.44 29.08 -5.53
C PHE A 671 -2.53 29.05 -6.78
N PHE A 672 -2.39 27.91 -7.46
CA PHE A 672 -1.55 27.78 -8.63
C PHE A 672 -2.08 28.55 -9.84
N SER A 673 -3.40 28.69 -9.96
CA SER A 673 -4.03 29.37 -11.10
C SER A 673 -4.50 30.78 -10.77
N TYR A 674 -4.61 31.15 -9.49
CA TYR A 674 -5.15 32.44 -9.06
C TYR A 674 -4.41 33.63 -9.68
N ARG A 675 -3.08 33.67 -9.54
CA ARG A 675 -2.25 34.72 -10.14
C ARG A 675 -2.44 34.83 -11.64
N ILE A 676 -2.34 33.68 -12.34
CA ILE A 676 -2.47 33.63 -13.80
C ILE A 676 -3.85 34.08 -14.24
N PHE A 677 -4.86 33.66 -13.52
CA PHE A 677 -6.26 34.05 -13.77
C PHE A 677 -6.46 35.58 -13.60
N ARG A 678 -6.00 36.18 -12.50
CA ARG A 678 -6.08 37.62 -12.25
C ARG A 678 -5.32 38.40 -13.30
N GLN A 679 -4.12 38.01 -13.67
CA GLN A 679 -3.33 38.64 -14.74
C GLN A 679 -4.04 38.57 -16.10
N ALA A 680 -4.66 37.44 -16.42
CA ALA A 680 -5.43 37.29 -17.65
C ALA A 680 -6.64 38.24 -17.71
N ARG A 681 -7.41 38.39 -16.62
CA ARG A 681 -8.50 39.35 -16.49
C ARG A 681 -8.01 40.80 -16.62
N MET A 682 -6.91 41.13 -15.97
CA MET A 682 -6.28 42.47 -16.10
C MET A 682 -5.94 42.76 -17.58
N ASN A 683 -5.40 41.79 -18.29
CA ASN A 683 -5.09 41.93 -19.72
C ASN A 683 -6.34 42.18 -20.54
N LEU A 684 -7.46 41.47 -20.30
CA LEU A 684 -8.74 41.73 -20.95
C LEU A 684 -9.24 43.14 -20.66
N PHE A 685 -9.24 43.58 -19.39
CA PHE A 685 -9.72 44.91 -19.00
C PHE A 685 -8.86 46.02 -19.57
N ARG A 686 -7.54 45.81 -19.67
CA ARG A 686 -6.64 46.75 -20.35
C ARG A 686 -6.96 46.86 -21.84
N GLN A 687 -7.19 45.74 -22.54
CA GLN A 687 -7.55 45.71 -23.97
C GLN A 687 -8.90 46.36 -24.25
N THR A 688 -9.84 46.25 -23.33
CA THR A 688 -11.20 46.79 -23.48
C THR A 688 -11.40 48.16 -22.85
N GLY A 689 -10.35 48.77 -22.24
CA GLY A 689 -10.43 50.10 -21.62
C GLY A 689 -11.27 50.15 -20.34
N ARG A 690 -11.51 49.03 -19.66
CA ARG A 690 -12.30 48.93 -18.43
C ARG A 690 -11.42 49.20 -17.19
N THR A 691 -11.01 50.45 -17.00
CA THR A 691 -10.00 50.86 -16.01
C THR A 691 -10.37 50.49 -14.59
N GLN A 692 -11.62 50.71 -14.16
CA GLN A 692 -12.05 50.39 -12.79
C GLN A 692 -12.00 48.91 -12.46
N LEU A 693 -12.30 48.05 -13.44
CA LEU A 693 -12.18 46.60 -13.25
C LEU A 693 -10.74 46.18 -13.24
N TYR A 694 -9.87 46.80 -14.02
CA TYR A 694 -8.42 46.57 -13.98
C TYR A 694 -7.83 46.88 -12.60
N GLU A 695 -8.15 48.05 -12.04
CA GLU A 695 -7.68 48.48 -10.72
C GLU A 695 -8.13 47.52 -9.61
N ARG A 696 -9.37 47.02 -9.73
CA ARG A 696 -9.89 46.01 -8.79
C ARG A 696 -9.11 44.71 -8.84
N GLU A 697 -8.83 44.18 -10.02
CA GLU A 697 -8.03 42.94 -10.16
C GLU A 697 -6.57 43.12 -9.66
N GLU A 698 -5.98 44.29 -9.93
CA GLU A 698 -4.66 44.66 -9.45
C GLU A 698 -4.59 44.65 -7.93
N GLU A 699 -5.61 45.20 -7.27
CA GLU A 699 -5.71 45.22 -5.81
C GLU A 699 -5.89 43.79 -5.24
N LEU A 700 -6.73 42.97 -5.85
CA LEU A 700 -6.92 41.55 -5.45
C LEU A 700 -5.62 40.73 -5.61
N LEU A 701 -4.89 40.96 -6.70
CA LEU A 701 -3.61 40.32 -6.92
C LEU A 701 -2.57 40.76 -5.89
N ARG A 702 -2.49 42.07 -5.60
CA ARG A 702 -1.60 42.62 -4.58
C ARG A 702 -1.87 42.04 -3.18
N GLN A 703 -3.13 41.95 -2.78
CA GLN A 703 -3.53 41.34 -1.50
C GLN A 703 -3.12 39.87 -1.44
N HIS A 704 -3.25 39.13 -2.51
CA HIS A 704 -2.82 37.74 -2.59
C HIS A 704 -1.29 37.62 -2.50
N GLU A 705 -0.53 38.48 -3.18
CA GLU A 705 0.93 38.49 -3.13
C GLU A 705 1.46 38.90 -1.74
N GLU A 706 0.80 39.86 -1.07
CA GLU A 706 1.13 40.24 0.32
C GLU A 706 0.91 39.05 1.27
N MET A 707 -0.22 38.36 1.16
CA MET A 707 -0.51 37.16 1.96
C MET A 707 0.54 36.05 1.73
N CYS A 708 0.91 35.78 0.48
CA CYS A 708 1.96 34.82 0.15
C CYS A 708 3.34 35.25 0.71
N SER A 709 3.68 36.53 0.67
CA SER A 709 4.94 37.08 1.19
C SER A 709 5.02 37.00 2.72
N GLU A 710 3.92 37.24 3.42
CA GLU A 710 3.85 37.07 4.88
C GLU A 710 4.06 35.59 5.26
N MET A 711 3.49 34.66 4.50
CA MET A 711 3.73 33.22 4.67
C MET A 711 5.20 32.85 4.43
N GLU A 712 5.86 33.43 3.42
CA GLU A 712 7.26 33.16 3.12
C GLU A 712 8.22 33.59 4.23
N SER A 713 7.91 34.66 4.95
CA SER A 713 8.80 35.22 5.96
C SER A 713 8.89 34.41 7.25
N SER A 714 7.91 33.55 7.49
CA SER A 714 7.79 32.79 8.73
C SER A 714 8.36 31.37 8.65
N VAL A 715 8.63 30.85 7.43
CA VAL A 715 9.18 29.50 7.24
C VAL A 715 10.66 29.47 7.59
N GLN A 716 10.99 28.68 8.60
CA GLN A 716 12.39 28.33 8.88
C GLN A 716 12.86 27.33 7.82
N MET A 717 13.38 27.84 6.69
CA MET A 717 13.91 27.04 5.58
C MET A 717 15.03 26.08 6.00
N ASP A 718 15.70 26.37 7.13
CA ASP A 718 16.71 25.49 7.71
C ASP A 718 16.19 24.10 8.06
N MET A 719 14.88 23.97 8.31
CA MET A 719 14.25 22.66 8.57
C MET A 719 14.21 21.73 7.36
N LEU A 720 14.33 22.28 6.15
CA LEU A 720 14.35 21.47 4.92
C LEU A 720 15.75 20.95 4.57
N GLN A 721 16.82 21.46 5.18
CA GLN A 721 18.19 21.05 4.86
C GLN A 721 18.45 19.55 5.14
N GLU A 722 17.72 18.95 6.08
CA GLU A 722 17.83 17.52 6.39
C GLU A 722 17.07 16.63 5.41
N ILE A 723 16.19 17.25 4.58
CA ILE A 723 15.35 16.53 3.60
C ILE A 723 15.78 16.85 2.17
N GLU A 724 16.89 17.59 1.99
CA GLU A 724 17.35 17.94 0.64
C GLU A 724 17.48 16.69 -0.23
N PRO A 725 16.83 16.67 -1.40
CA PRO A 725 17.09 15.64 -2.37
C PRO A 725 18.56 15.69 -2.75
N GLU A 726 19.26 14.57 -2.73
CA GLU A 726 20.66 14.52 -3.18
C GLU A 726 20.80 15.29 -4.48
N ASN A 727 21.72 16.27 -4.47
CA ASN A 727 21.92 17.24 -5.54
C ASN A 727 22.45 16.59 -6.83
N ASP A 728 21.62 15.84 -7.53
CA ASP A 728 21.88 15.48 -8.92
C ASP A 728 20.99 16.36 -9.82
N SER A 729 21.56 17.50 -10.15
CA SER A 729 20.90 18.72 -10.61
C SER A 729 20.43 18.71 -12.05
N SER A 730 20.41 17.58 -12.72
CA SER A 730 20.02 17.57 -14.13
C SER A 730 18.88 16.62 -14.37
N SER A 731 17.80 17.07 -14.86
CA SER A 731 16.74 16.31 -15.54
C SER A 731 16.41 14.94 -14.93
N CYS A 732 15.15 14.73 -14.60
CA CYS A 732 14.63 13.41 -14.27
C CYS A 732 15.20 12.37 -15.25
N ARG A 733 15.89 11.35 -14.73
CA ARG A 733 16.54 10.28 -15.54
C ARG A 733 15.52 9.36 -16.21
N VAL A 734 14.27 9.45 -15.75
CA VAL A 734 13.19 8.62 -16.26
C VAL A 734 12.68 9.16 -17.59
N SER A 735 12.88 8.43 -18.67
CA SER A 735 12.40 8.80 -19.99
C SER A 735 10.93 8.43 -20.20
N GLU A 736 10.27 9.12 -21.12
CA GLU A 736 8.89 8.76 -21.54
C GLU A 736 8.82 7.31 -22.05
N THR A 737 9.83 6.84 -22.77
CA THR A 737 9.92 5.44 -23.25
C THR A 737 9.99 4.45 -22.10
N SER A 738 10.72 4.78 -21.02
CA SER A 738 10.79 3.93 -19.82
C SER A 738 9.44 3.83 -19.10
N ILE A 739 8.69 4.94 -19.04
CA ILE A 739 7.34 4.96 -18.47
C ILE A 739 6.37 4.17 -19.36
N GLU A 740 6.46 4.27 -20.68
CA GLU A 740 5.65 3.48 -21.61
C GLU A 740 5.93 1.97 -21.49
N ALA A 741 7.19 1.60 -21.30
CA ALA A 741 7.57 0.21 -21.05
C ALA A 741 6.99 -0.31 -19.73
N LEU A 742 7.05 0.50 -18.65
CA LEU A 742 6.45 0.18 -17.36
C LEU A 742 4.94 -0.02 -17.46
N ILE A 743 4.22 0.90 -18.12
CA ILE A 743 2.77 0.80 -18.33
C ILE A 743 2.42 -0.46 -19.11
N LYS A 744 3.20 -0.80 -20.14
CA LYS A 744 2.98 -2.00 -20.93
C LYS A 744 3.19 -3.27 -20.11
N GLN A 745 4.20 -3.31 -19.27
CA GLN A 745 4.48 -4.43 -18.37
C GLN A 745 3.37 -4.61 -17.33
N GLU A 746 2.91 -3.53 -16.72
CA GLU A 746 1.81 -3.52 -15.77
C GLU A 746 0.47 -3.90 -16.43
N GLY A 747 0.25 -3.46 -17.67
CA GLY A 747 -0.95 -3.82 -18.43
C GLY A 747 -1.06 -5.31 -18.77
N LEU A 748 0.03 -6.06 -18.74
CA LEU A 748 0.08 -7.52 -18.92
C LEU A 748 -0.19 -8.27 -17.60
N ALA A 749 0.12 -7.66 -16.45
CA ALA A 749 -0.14 -8.19 -15.10
C ALA A 749 -1.56 -7.85 -14.57
N LYS A 750 -2.50 -7.67 -15.44
CA LYS A 750 -3.71 -6.83 -15.33
C LYS A 750 -4.68 -7.10 -14.17
N ASP A 751 -4.77 -8.31 -13.63
CA ASP A 751 -5.91 -8.60 -12.74
C ASP A 751 -5.59 -8.47 -11.25
N PHE A 752 -4.36 -8.67 -10.87
CA PHE A 752 -3.99 -8.74 -9.47
C PHE A 752 -3.40 -7.43 -8.93
N GLN A 753 -2.37 -6.92 -9.58
CA GLN A 753 -1.66 -5.73 -9.08
C GLN A 753 -2.48 -4.44 -9.27
N SER A 754 -3.29 -4.34 -10.33
CA SER A 754 -4.15 -3.17 -10.53
C SER A 754 -5.25 -3.08 -9.47
N THR A 755 -5.82 -4.21 -9.03
CA THR A 755 -6.84 -4.22 -7.98
C THR A 755 -6.21 -3.93 -6.61
N LYS A 756 -5.06 -4.52 -6.30
CA LYS A 756 -4.31 -4.25 -5.08
C LYS A 756 -3.86 -2.78 -5.03
N ARG A 757 -3.32 -2.24 -6.12
CA ARG A 757 -2.91 -0.84 -6.23
C ARG A 757 -4.09 0.12 -6.27
N GLN A 758 -5.21 -0.23 -6.90
CA GLN A 758 -6.45 0.55 -6.77
C GLN A 758 -6.94 0.58 -5.33
N MET A 759 -6.79 -0.51 -4.60
CA MET A 759 -7.16 -0.57 -3.19
C MET A 759 -6.17 0.17 -2.31
N GLU A 760 -4.87 0.08 -2.57
CA GLU A 760 -3.85 0.91 -1.92
C GLU A 760 -4.02 2.38 -2.29
N PHE A 761 -4.29 2.65 -3.53
CA PHE A 761 -4.61 3.98 -4.00
C PHE A 761 -5.92 4.47 -3.41
N LEU A 762 -7.00 3.70 -3.39
CA LEU A 762 -8.24 4.01 -2.67
C LEU A 762 -7.98 4.17 -1.17
N SER A 763 -7.13 3.38 -0.58
CA SER A 763 -6.73 3.50 0.81
C SER A 763 -5.88 4.74 1.07
N THR A 764 -4.98 5.06 0.19
CA THR A 764 -4.21 6.31 0.23
C THR A 764 -5.08 7.51 -0.10
N TRP A 765 -6.01 7.32 -0.98
CA TRP A 765 -7.09 8.26 -1.26
C TRP A 765 -8.02 8.42 -0.10
N GLN A 766 -8.43 7.37 0.51
CA GLN A 766 -9.12 7.44 1.78
C GLN A 766 -8.34 8.30 2.76
N LYS A 767 -7.03 8.12 2.82
CA LYS A 767 -6.13 8.93 3.62
C LYS A 767 -6.05 10.38 3.17
N LEU A 768 -6.05 10.61 1.87
CA LEU A 768 -6.11 11.94 1.25
C LEU A 768 -7.48 12.60 1.42
N ILE A 769 -8.55 11.84 1.37
CA ILE A 769 -9.92 12.30 1.55
C ILE A 769 -10.20 12.62 3.00
N ASP A 770 -9.77 11.78 3.87
CA ASP A 770 -9.85 12.01 5.30
C ASP A 770 -9.17 13.33 5.68
N VAL A 771 -8.19 13.69 4.92
CA VAL A 771 -7.42 14.91 5.05
C VAL A 771 -8.15 16.14 4.57
N THR A 772 -8.84 16.09 3.44
CA THR A 772 -9.70 17.20 3.01
C THR A 772 -10.88 17.41 3.94
N ASN A 773 -11.11 16.45 4.81
CA ASN A 773 -12.22 16.47 5.74
C ASN A 773 -11.82 16.80 7.17
N GLN A 774 -10.58 17.15 7.45
CA GLN A 774 -10.18 17.44 8.82
C GLN A 774 -9.50 18.78 8.91
N GLN A 775 -9.87 19.57 9.84
CA GLN A 775 -9.19 20.81 10.18
C GLN A 775 -8.36 20.60 11.43
N VAL A 776 -7.11 20.87 11.33
CA VAL A 776 -6.25 21.01 12.49
C VAL A 776 -6.46 22.41 13.05
N PRO A 777 -6.57 22.59 14.34
CA PRO A 777 -6.65 23.88 14.98
C PRO A 777 -5.37 24.66 14.81
#